data_b0c6e197197d9f4925f59d6bb782f3c7
#
_entry.id   b0c6e197197d9f4925f59d6bb782f3c7
#
_cell.length_a   1.000
_cell.length_b   1.000
_cell.length_c   1.000
_cell.angle_alpha   90.00
_cell.angle_beta   90.00
_cell.angle_gamma   90.00
#
_symmetry.space_group_name_H-M   'P 1'
#
loop_
_entity.id
_entity.type
_entity.pdbx_description
1 polymer ?
#
loop_
_entity_poly.entity_id
_entity_poly.type
_entity_poly.pdbx_seq_one_letter_code
_entity_poly.pdbx_strand_id
1 'polypeptide(L)'
;MSTAFRPLVLLALAASPVLAQRAPARAAAAPAAPVKGATVEGITEYRLANGLRVLLFPDQSKPTVTVNITYLVGSRHEAYGETGMAHLLEHLVFKGTPKHRDIPKELSERGARPNGTTWFDRTNYFETVSASDENLTWALDLEADRMVNSFIAAKDLESEMTVVRNEFESGENSPERTVLEALMATGFQWHNYGKSTIGARSDIENVPITRLQAFYRKYYQPDNAVLVVAGKFDEAKTLQLVNQKFGRIPRPVRSVERGNMLYATYTRDPAQDGERSATVRRVGDKQIFGAMYKVPALAHPDNAPVQVLATLLSQSPGGRLYKGLVDTKLAARVIGLTFDLREPGVLMAWADVRKEQSIDSARTAMLRVLDDARTSTFSAEDVERARNELVSGIEQVLDNSENVGFALTEYEASGDWRLLHITRDRLKAVTAADVQRVAAAYLKPDNRTTVAYLPTEKPDRVEIPAAPDVQTLVRGYTGTQKVAEGEAFDATPANIDARTRRADLPGSLRVTLLPKRTRGEVVQGNVVLRFGTVQSLSGRRVAAGIAGSMLMRGTTERTRQQMKDTLDKLKASVNVGGTVRSANASFTVRRENLAPTLRLVAEMLRKPAFDAGEFEKLRTEALAGLEAGLSDPQQLAVRALGRVSSPADKAHPLYSPTLPEDIADWKAATLDAAKAFHREFYGANNGDLALVGDFDADSTRALAASLFGNWSTSQAWALIPEPFKATDSTLVSIETPDKPNAMFIAVQALKLADGDPDYPAMALATEILGGGFLKSRMADRLRQKDGLSYGVGSQMSVSPGDSAGGLLTFAIYAPQNLDRLQLGFREELDRFLRDGVTAEELEAARTGWLRARQQVYANDNELVGEMIGRRRWNRTFTSYDLALEDRVKKLTLAEVNAAVRRYVDPKQTVIIRAGDFEGAKKKAATP
;
A
#
# COMPACT_ATOMS: atom_id res chain seq x y z
N MET A 1 -58.78 -22.41 -61.71
CA MET A 1 -60.10 -21.93 -61.96
C MET A 1 -60.37 -20.67 -61.19
N SER A 2 -60.57 -19.61 -61.97
CA SER A 2 -61.45 -18.49 -61.85
C SER A 2 -61.23 -17.49 -60.73
N THR A 3 -60.39 -16.43 -60.88
CA THR A 3 -60.78 -15.06 -61.28
C THR A 3 -61.88 -14.36 -60.45
N ALA A 4 -61.57 -13.28 -59.77
CA ALA A 4 -62.38 -12.04 -59.78
C ALA A 4 -61.56 -10.85 -59.22
N PHE A 5 -61.18 -9.91 -60.10
CA PHE A 5 -60.75 -8.55 -59.85
C PHE A 5 -61.89 -7.68 -59.33
N ARG A 6 -61.67 -6.81 -58.38
CA ARG A 6 -62.50 -5.57 -58.20
C ARG A 6 -61.56 -4.42 -57.78
N PRO A 7 -61.80 -3.20 -58.27
CA PRO A 7 -60.84 -2.08 -58.20
C PRO A 7 -60.94 -1.26 -56.92
N LEU A 8 -59.73 -0.81 -56.46
CA LEU A 8 -59.62 0.17 -55.41
C LEU A 8 -59.81 1.58 -55.90
N VAL A 9 -60.75 2.27 -55.27
CA VAL A 9 -60.96 3.72 -55.41
C VAL A 9 -59.99 4.45 -54.50
N LEU A 10 -59.07 5.27 -55.09
CA LEU A 10 -58.24 6.19 -54.36
C LEU A 10 -58.99 7.40 -53.93
N LEU A 11 -59.15 7.58 -52.62
CA LEU A 11 -59.53 8.89 -52.02
C LEU A 11 -58.28 9.59 -51.56
N ALA A 12 -57.89 10.66 -52.23
CA ALA A 12 -56.82 11.53 -51.77
C ALA A 12 -57.33 12.42 -50.62
N LEU A 13 -56.88 12.17 -49.43
CA LEU A 13 -56.98 13.05 -48.27
C LEU A 13 -55.74 13.91 -48.17
N ALA A 14 -55.94 15.21 -48.41
CA ALA A 14 -54.87 16.20 -48.18
C ALA A 14 -54.57 16.33 -46.68
N ALA A 15 -53.45 15.87 -46.27
CA ALA A 15 -52.93 16.07 -44.90
C ALA A 15 -52.16 17.40 -44.80
N SER A 16 -52.73 18.36 -44.11
CA SER A 16 -52.06 19.57 -43.68
C SER A 16 -51.00 19.21 -42.66
N PRO A 17 -49.76 19.78 -42.68
CA PRO A 17 -48.74 19.53 -41.66
C PRO A 17 -49.15 20.22 -40.36
N VAL A 18 -49.55 19.45 -39.36
CA VAL A 18 -49.63 19.90 -37.98
C VAL A 18 -48.19 20.05 -37.47
N LEU A 19 -47.74 21.28 -37.34
CA LEU A 19 -46.54 21.63 -36.59
C LEU A 19 -46.72 21.19 -35.14
N ALA A 20 -46.19 20.00 -34.81
CA ALA A 20 -46.05 19.56 -33.43
C ALA A 20 -45.07 20.51 -32.73
N GLN A 21 -45.57 21.48 -32.01
CA GLN A 21 -44.79 22.23 -31.04
C GLN A 21 -44.17 21.23 -30.04
N ARG A 22 -42.87 21.06 -30.11
CA ARG A 22 -42.10 20.39 -29.04
C ARG A 22 -42.42 21.15 -27.75
N ALA A 23 -43.08 20.49 -26.83
CA ALA A 23 -43.22 21.00 -25.48
C ALA A 23 -41.82 21.27 -24.94
N PRO A 24 -41.57 22.39 -24.26
CA PRO A 24 -40.29 22.67 -23.66
C PRO A 24 -39.94 21.53 -22.70
N ALA A 25 -38.73 20.97 -22.83
CA ALA A 25 -38.24 19.94 -21.92
C ALA A 25 -38.46 20.46 -20.50
N ARG A 26 -39.26 19.77 -19.73
CA ARG A 26 -39.52 20.09 -18.33
C ARG A 26 -38.17 20.11 -17.66
N ALA A 27 -37.73 21.26 -17.15
CA ALA A 27 -36.50 21.36 -16.39
C ALA A 27 -36.51 20.27 -15.31
N ALA A 28 -35.46 19.43 -15.29
CA ALA A 28 -35.36 18.35 -14.31
C ALA A 28 -35.50 18.99 -12.91
N ALA A 29 -36.45 18.51 -12.13
CA ALA A 29 -36.65 18.98 -10.78
C ALA A 29 -35.33 18.83 -10.00
N ALA A 30 -34.98 19.80 -9.15
CA ALA A 30 -33.82 19.71 -8.29
C ALA A 30 -33.90 18.43 -7.44
N PRO A 31 -32.77 17.73 -7.22
CA PRO A 31 -32.77 16.54 -6.37
C PRO A 31 -33.33 16.86 -4.98
N ALA A 32 -34.05 15.92 -4.37
CA ALA A 32 -34.49 16.06 -2.98
C ALA A 32 -33.30 16.26 -2.04
N ALA A 33 -33.52 17.00 -0.95
CA ALA A 33 -32.45 17.24 0.01
C ALA A 33 -31.99 15.93 0.65
N PRO A 34 -30.67 15.76 0.88
CA PRO A 34 -30.12 14.59 1.58
C PRO A 34 -30.64 14.49 3.01
N VAL A 35 -30.95 13.29 3.46
CA VAL A 35 -31.41 13.04 4.83
C VAL A 35 -30.20 12.75 5.70
N LYS A 36 -30.03 13.49 6.79
CA LYS A 36 -28.99 13.28 7.79
C LYS A 36 -29.25 12.01 8.59
N GLY A 37 -28.27 11.12 8.67
CA GLY A 37 -28.25 9.90 9.47
C GLY A 37 -27.50 10.07 10.79
N ALA A 38 -26.77 9.01 11.18
CA ALA A 38 -25.98 9.01 12.40
C ALA A 38 -24.71 9.89 12.26
N THR A 39 -24.31 10.47 13.39
CA THR A 39 -22.98 11.08 13.54
C THR A 39 -22.24 10.35 14.65
N VAL A 40 -21.05 9.82 14.36
CA VAL A 40 -20.19 9.11 15.31
C VAL A 40 -18.77 9.61 15.17
N GLU A 41 -18.22 10.14 16.23
CA GLU A 41 -16.81 10.60 16.34
C GLU A 41 -16.33 11.47 15.17
N GLY A 42 -17.19 12.39 14.70
CA GLY A 42 -16.88 13.34 13.63
C GLY A 42 -17.21 12.85 12.23
N ILE A 43 -17.62 11.61 12.06
CA ILE A 43 -18.12 11.08 10.78
C ILE A 43 -19.65 11.24 10.78
N THR A 44 -20.19 11.90 9.75
CA THR A 44 -21.64 12.09 9.60
C THR A 44 -22.14 11.36 8.35
N GLU A 45 -23.15 10.52 8.53
CA GLU A 45 -23.84 9.84 7.41
C GLU A 45 -24.96 10.74 6.87
N TYR A 46 -25.09 10.78 5.55
CA TYR A 46 -26.20 11.31 4.81
C TYR A 46 -26.72 10.29 3.79
N ARG A 47 -28.00 10.37 3.47
CA ARG A 47 -28.64 9.52 2.45
C ARG A 47 -29.31 10.35 1.40
N LEU A 48 -28.98 10.09 0.13
CA LEU A 48 -29.64 10.69 -1.01
C LEU A 48 -30.93 9.90 -1.35
N ALA A 49 -31.85 10.55 -2.04
CA ALA A 49 -33.13 9.95 -2.43
C ALA A 49 -32.98 8.74 -3.37
N ASN A 50 -31.88 8.68 -4.13
CA ASN A 50 -31.56 7.55 -5.02
C ASN A 50 -30.95 6.35 -4.30
N GLY A 51 -30.69 6.46 -3.00
CA GLY A 51 -30.16 5.39 -2.17
C GLY A 51 -28.65 5.48 -1.85
N LEU A 52 -27.92 6.41 -2.48
CA LEU A 52 -26.50 6.61 -2.18
C LEU A 52 -26.33 7.03 -0.72
N ARG A 53 -25.45 6.35 -0.01
CA ARG A 53 -24.99 6.75 1.31
C ARG A 53 -23.74 7.61 1.16
N VAL A 54 -23.63 8.64 1.98
CA VAL A 54 -22.52 9.60 1.96
C VAL A 54 -22.00 9.75 3.38
N LEU A 55 -20.72 9.55 3.56
CA LEU A 55 -20.02 9.73 4.82
C LEU A 55 -19.11 10.95 4.69
N LEU A 56 -19.34 11.95 5.52
CA LEU A 56 -18.53 13.16 5.56
C LEU A 56 -17.70 13.20 6.84
N PHE A 57 -16.41 13.39 6.68
CA PHE A 57 -15.43 13.46 7.76
C PHE A 57 -14.53 14.70 7.59
N PRO A 58 -15.02 15.90 7.95
CA PRO A 58 -14.25 17.13 7.83
C PRO A 58 -13.10 17.18 8.82
N ASP A 59 -11.90 17.45 8.33
CA ASP A 59 -10.68 17.63 9.10
C ASP A 59 -9.92 18.85 8.55
N GLN A 60 -10.03 19.98 9.25
CA GLN A 60 -9.42 21.24 8.82
C GLN A 60 -7.90 21.26 9.04
N SER A 61 -7.33 20.30 9.76
CA SER A 61 -5.90 20.20 10.02
C SER A 61 -5.08 19.67 8.83
N LYS A 62 -5.74 19.04 7.86
CA LYS A 62 -5.09 18.49 6.68
C LYS A 62 -5.33 19.39 5.47
N PRO A 63 -4.33 19.64 4.64
CA PRO A 63 -4.51 20.41 3.41
C PRO A 63 -4.91 19.52 2.21
N THR A 64 -5.32 18.30 2.46
CA THR A 64 -5.80 17.35 1.45
C THR A 64 -7.26 16.99 1.67
N VAL A 65 -7.90 16.53 0.63
CA VAL A 65 -9.21 15.88 0.68
C VAL A 65 -9.14 14.56 -0.10
N THR A 66 -9.69 13.51 0.51
CA THR A 66 -9.86 12.20 -0.10
C THR A 66 -11.32 12.00 -0.45
N VAL A 67 -11.58 11.68 -1.69
CA VAL A 67 -12.88 11.20 -2.16
C VAL A 67 -12.73 9.71 -2.43
N ASN A 68 -13.56 8.88 -1.83
CA ASN A 68 -13.53 7.42 -1.98
C ASN A 68 -14.95 6.90 -2.18
N ILE A 69 -15.20 6.27 -3.32
CA ILE A 69 -16.47 5.61 -3.57
C ILE A 69 -16.31 4.10 -3.49
N THR A 70 -17.12 3.48 -2.67
CA THR A 70 -17.14 2.02 -2.47
C THR A 70 -18.42 1.46 -3.05
N TYR A 71 -18.28 0.54 -4.00
CA TYR A 71 -19.37 -0.30 -4.49
C TYR A 71 -19.40 -1.60 -3.69
N LEU A 72 -20.58 -1.96 -3.19
CA LEU A 72 -20.78 -3.17 -2.37
C LEU A 72 -20.86 -4.41 -3.26
N VAL A 73 -19.80 -4.61 -4.03
CA VAL A 73 -19.62 -5.72 -4.97
C VAL A 73 -18.13 -6.04 -5.09
N GLY A 74 -17.79 -7.32 -4.99
CA GLY A 74 -16.44 -7.83 -5.18
C GLY A 74 -16.50 -9.27 -5.71
N SER A 75 -15.41 -10.02 -5.57
CA SER A 75 -15.30 -11.37 -6.14
C SER A 75 -16.34 -12.36 -5.58
N ARG A 76 -16.90 -12.11 -4.40
CA ARG A 76 -18.00 -12.91 -3.85
C ARG A 76 -19.23 -12.95 -4.75
N HIS A 77 -19.45 -11.93 -5.57
CA HIS A 77 -20.64 -11.75 -6.42
C HIS A 77 -20.48 -12.34 -7.81
N GLU A 78 -19.34 -12.93 -8.10
CA GLU A 78 -19.01 -13.50 -9.41
C GLU A 78 -19.56 -14.92 -9.54
N ALA A 79 -19.93 -15.29 -10.77
CA ALA A 79 -20.38 -16.63 -11.10
C ALA A 79 -19.25 -17.49 -11.73
N TYR A 80 -19.55 -18.76 -12.00
CA TYR A 80 -18.63 -19.62 -12.77
C TYR A 80 -18.43 -19.07 -14.19
N GLY A 81 -17.18 -19.04 -14.65
CA GLY A 81 -16.80 -18.43 -15.93
C GLY A 81 -16.79 -16.90 -15.93
N GLU A 82 -16.86 -16.29 -14.72
CA GLU A 82 -16.90 -14.85 -14.52
C GLU A 82 -15.97 -14.39 -13.39
N THR A 83 -15.09 -15.30 -12.91
CA THR A 83 -14.18 -14.94 -11.82
C THR A 83 -13.13 -13.94 -12.29
N GLY A 84 -12.89 -12.91 -11.47
CA GLY A 84 -12.05 -11.78 -11.80
C GLY A 84 -12.77 -10.61 -12.48
N MET A 85 -14.08 -10.73 -12.75
CA MET A 85 -14.84 -9.65 -13.40
C MET A 85 -14.87 -8.37 -12.58
N ALA A 86 -15.00 -8.47 -11.25
CA ALA A 86 -15.00 -7.31 -10.38
C ALA A 86 -13.65 -6.56 -10.48
N HIS A 87 -12.54 -7.30 -10.46
CA HIS A 87 -11.20 -6.76 -10.57
C HIS A 87 -10.91 -6.22 -11.99
N LEU A 88 -11.26 -6.97 -13.02
CA LEU A 88 -11.09 -6.51 -14.41
C LEU A 88 -11.91 -5.25 -14.70
N LEU A 89 -13.12 -5.15 -14.12
CA LEU A 89 -13.93 -3.95 -14.20
C LEU A 89 -13.28 -2.77 -13.47
N GLU A 90 -12.59 -3.01 -12.35
CA GLU A 90 -11.82 -1.99 -11.66
C GLU A 90 -10.84 -1.30 -12.62
N HIS A 91 -10.09 -2.07 -13.42
CA HIS A 91 -9.18 -1.53 -14.42
C HIS A 91 -9.91 -0.73 -15.51
N LEU A 92 -11.03 -1.27 -15.99
CA LEU A 92 -11.76 -0.67 -17.12
C LEU A 92 -12.39 0.68 -16.80
N VAL A 93 -12.80 0.93 -15.57
CA VAL A 93 -13.43 2.22 -15.22
C VAL A 93 -12.41 3.37 -15.11
N PHE A 94 -11.10 3.10 -15.17
CA PHE A 94 -10.08 4.12 -15.35
C PHE A 94 -9.90 4.56 -16.81
N LYS A 95 -10.50 3.86 -17.80
CA LYS A 95 -10.33 4.15 -19.23
C LYS A 95 -11.08 5.39 -19.72
N GLY A 96 -12.06 5.85 -18.97
CA GLY A 96 -12.76 7.10 -19.24
C GLY A 96 -14.28 6.98 -19.35
N THR A 97 -14.88 8.14 -19.45
CA THR A 97 -16.29 8.39 -19.62
C THR A 97 -16.51 9.40 -20.77
N PRO A 98 -17.72 9.64 -21.23
CA PRO A 98 -17.98 10.70 -22.21
C PRO A 98 -17.53 12.09 -21.74
N LYS A 99 -17.51 12.35 -20.43
CA LYS A 99 -17.16 13.63 -19.83
C LYS A 99 -15.69 13.69 -19.44
N HIS A 100 -15.18 12.64 -18.83
CA HIS A 100 -13.79 12.45 -18.40
C HIS A 100 -13.13 11.43 -19.32
N ARG A 101 -12.67 11.88 -20.49
CA ARG A 101 -12.22 10.97 -21.56
C ARG A 101 -10.87 10.32 -21.31
N ASP A 102 -10.04 10.94 -20.51
CA ASP A 102 -8.70 10.48 -20.14
C ASP A 102 -8.51 10.68 -18.63
N ILE A 103 -9.12 9.79 -17.85
CA ILE A 103 -9.10 9.85 -16.38
C ILE A 103 -7.65 9.85 -15.84
N PRO A 104 -6.72 9.00 -16.32
CA PRO A 104 -5.34 9.04 -15.87
C PRO A 104 -4.65 10.39 -16.08
N LYS A 105 -4.92 11.06 -17.19
CA LYS A 105 -4.39 12.40 -17.47
C LYS A 105 -4.94 13.43 -16.47
N GLU A 106 -6.26 13.45 -16.30
CA GLU A 106 -6.92 14.38 -15.36
C GLU A 106 -6.40 14.21 -13.92
N LEU A 107 -6.20 12.97 -13.48
CA LEU A 107 -5.62 12.63 -12.18
C LEU A 107 -4.19 13.18 -12.04
N SER A 108 -3.35 12.95 -13.06
CA SER A 108 -1.95 13.44 -13.07
C SER A 108 -1.86 14.97 -13.06
N GLU A 109 -2.68 15.65 -13.87
CA GLU A 109 -2.72 17.12 -13.93
C GLU A 109 -3.14 17.75 -12.60
N ARG A 110 -3.86 17.03 -11.76
CA ARG A 110 -4.28 17.48 -10.44
C ARG A 110 -3.34 17.06 -9.32
N GLY A 111 -2.26 16.36 -9.64
CA GLY A 111 -1.36 15.78 -8.65
C GLY A 111 -2.07 14.82 -7.70
N ALA A 112 -3.13 14.17 -8.18
CA ALA A 112 -3.90 13.24 -7.39
C ALA A 112 -3.09 11.99 -7.06
N ARG A 113 -3.39 11.39 -5.91
CA ARG A 113 -2.95 10.03 -5.55
C ARG A 113 -4.14 9.09 -5.68
N PRO A 114 -4.38 8.52 -6.86
CA PRO A 114 -5.51 7.65 -7.11
C PRO A 114 -5.15 6.20 -6.86
N ASN A 115 -6.16 5.39 -6.55
CA ASN A 115 -6.12 3.94 -6.73
C ASN A 115 -7.54 3.37 -6.86
N GLY A 116 -7.62 2.13 -7.34
CA GLY A 116 -8.76 1.25 -7.21
C GLY A 116 -8.35 0.00 -6.46
N THR A 117 -9.25 -0.61 -5.73
CA THR A 117 -8.99 -1.91 -5.11
C THR A 117 -10.24 -2.77 -5.11
N THR A 118 -10.07 -4.05 -5.42
CA THR A 118 -11.12 -5.05 -5.37
C THR A 118 -10.82 -6.10 -4.30
N TRP A 119 -11.83 -6.43 -3.51
CA TRP A 119 -11.75 -7.48 -2.53
C TRP A 119 -12.98 -8.42 -2.64
N PHE A 120 -13.16 -9.29 -1.69
CA PHE A 120 -14.27 -10.24 -1.73
C PHE A 120 -15.65 -9.56 -1.75
N ASP A 121 -15.84 -8.53 -0.91
CA ASP A 121 -17.16 -7.94 -0.66
C ASP A 121 -17.35 -6.56 -1.27
N ARG A 122 -16.31 -5.96 -1.82
CA ARG A 122 -16.33 -4.57 -2.30
C ARG A 122 -15.34 -4.31 -3.44
N THR A 123 -15.62 -3.27 -4.19
CA THR A 123 -14.67 -2.59 -5.10
C THR A 123 -14.75 -1.09 -4.81
N ASN A 124 -13.62 -0.42 -4.63
CA ASN A 124 -13.62 1.01 -4.38
C ASN A 124 -12.60 1.76 -5.24
N TYR A 125 -12.85 3.03 -5.43
CA TYR A 125 -12.01 3.97 -6.16
C TYR A 125 -11.83 5.20 -5.31
N PHE A 126 -10.62 5.71 -5.30
CA PHE A 126 -10.33 6.90 -4.53
C PHE A 126 -9.27 7.76 -5.18
N GLU A 127 -9.33 9.03 -4.88
CA GLU A 127 -8.29 10.01 -5.14
C GLU A 127 -8.11 10.91 -3.93
N THR A 128 -6.87 11.10 -3.53
CA THR A 128 -6.47 12.13 -2.57
C THR A 128 -5.85 13.29 -3.34
N VAL A 129 -6.41 14.48 -3.16
CA VAL A 129 -5.99 15.72 -3.84
C VAL A 129 -5.75 16.83 -2.83
N SER A 130 -5.00 17.86 -3.25
CA SER A 130 -4.91 19.11 -2.48
C SER A 130 -6.29 19.73 -2.30
N ALA A 131 -6.60 20.11 -1.07
CA ALA A 131 -7.92 20.61 -0.72
C ALA A 131 -8.21 21.96 -1.39
N SER A 132 -9.12 21.94 -2.32
CA SER A 132 -9.71 23.13 -2.94
C SER A 132 -11.12 22.81 -3.42
N ASP A 133 -11.95 23.84 -3.54
CA ASP A 133 -13.30 23.69 -4.11
C ASP A 133 -13.29 23.16 -5.54
N GLU A 134 -12.28 23.51 -6.31
CA GLU A 134 -12.10 23.05 -7.69
C GLU A 134 -11.80 21.54 -7.71
N ASN A 135 -10.80 21.09 -6.95
CA ASN A 135 -10.41 19.68 -6.89
C ASN A 135 -11.52 18.81 -6.32
N LEU A 136 -12.18 19.25 -5.24
CA LEU A 136 -13.30 18.51 -4.66
C LEU A 136 -14.48 18.42 -5.63
N THR A 137 -14.80 19.53 -6.33
CA THR A 137 -15.87 19.53 -7.34
C THR A 137 -15.56 18.59 -8.49
N TRP A 138 -14.31 18.57 -8.95
CA TRP A 138 -13.83 17.68 -10.00
C TRP A 138 -13.89 16.21 -9.55
N ALA A 139 -13.36 15.86 -8.38
CA ALA A 139 -13.36 14.49 -7.87
C ALA A 139 -14.78 13.94 -7.72
N LEU A 140 -15.70 14.74 -7.16
CA LEU A 140 -17.11 14.37 -7.06
C LEU A 140 -17.79 14.25 -8.42
N ASP A 141 -17.39 15.05 -9.41
CA ASP A 141 -17.90 14.97 -10.76
C ASP A 141 -17.40 13.73 -11.48
N LEU A 142 -16.12 13.43 -11.34
CA LEU A 142 -15.50 12.23 -11.87
C LEU A 142 -16.20 10.97 -11.35
N GLU A 143 -16.33 10.85 -10.02
CA GLU A 143 -16.96 9.66 -9.41
C GLU A 143 -18.43 9.51 -9.74
N ALA A 144 -19.17 10.61 -9.83
CA ALA A 144 -20.57 10.57 -10.25
C ALA A 144 -20.72 10.14 -11.71
N ASP A 145 -19.84 10.57 -12.60
CA ASP A 145 -19.88 10.19 -14.01
C ASP A 145 -19.38 8.76 -14.21
N ARG A 146 -18.28 8.38 -13.52
CA ARG A 146 -17.70 7.03 -13.53
C ARG A 146 -18.69 5.97 -13.03
N MET A 147 -19.57 6.31 -12.09
CA MET A 147 -20.60 5.41 -11.57
C MET A 147 -21.51 4.85 -12.65
N VAL A 148 -21.91 5.64 -13.66
CA VAL A 148 -22.95 5.26 -14.61
C VAL A 148 -22.60 5.40 -16.08
N ASN A 149 -21.50 6.07 -16.40
CA ASN A 149 -21.13 6.43 -17.77
C ASN A 149 -19.78 5.90 -18.23
N SER A 150 -19.06 5.07 -17.45
CA SER A 150 -17.81 4.47 -17.91
C SER A 150 -17.96 3.72 -19.22
N PHE A 151 -16.99 3.85 -20.11
CA PHE A 151 -17.11 3.30 -21.48
C PHE A 151 -17.26 1.79 -21.51
N ILE A 152 -16.50 1.07 -20.66
CA ILE A 152 -16.41 -0.41 -20.63
C ILE A 152 -16.39 -0.97 -22.06
N ALA A 153 -15.34 -0.57 -22.80
CA ALA A 153 -15.25 -0.84 -24.23
C ALA A 153 -14.48 -2.14 -24.53
N ALA A 154 -14.84 -2.84 -25.58
CA ALA A 154 -14.18 -4.09 -25.98
C ALA A 154 -12.67 -3.92 -26.27
N LYS A 155 -12.28 -2.80 -26.90
CA LYS A 155 -10.87 -2.48 -27.17
C LYS A 155 -10.03 -2.31 -25.90
N ASP A 156 -10.64 -1.77 -24.84
CA ASP A 156 -9.95 -1.54 -23.58
C ASP A 156 -9.85 -2.86 -22.79
N LEU A 157 -10.87 -3.71 -22.90
CA LEU A 157 -10.85 -5.06 -22.34
C LEU A 157 -9.68 -5.89 -22.91
N GLU A 158 -9.46 -5.87 -24.23
CA GLU A 158 -8.38 -6.62 -24.88
C GLU A 158 -7.00 -6.27 -24.31
N SER A 159 -6.75 -4.98 -24.05
CA SER A 159 -5.50 -4.55 -23.43
C SER A 159 -5.44 -4.93 -21.94
N GLU A 160 -6.53 -4.69 -21.17
CA GLU A 160 -6.53 -4.93 -19.72
C GLU A 160 -6.52 -6.42 -19.37
N MET A 161 -7.10 -7.29 -20.17
CA MET A 161 -6.96 -8.74 -19.99
C MET A 161 -5.49 -9.16 -19.94
N THR A 162 -4.64 -8.54 -20.76
CA THR A 162 -3.20 -8.82 -20.75
C THR A 162 -2.53 -8.23 -19.48
N VAL A 163 -2.94 -7.05 -19.05
CA VAL A 163 -2.42 -6.44 -17.81
C VAL A 163 -2.78 -7.29 -16.60
N VAL A 164 -4.05 -7.65 -16.45
CA VAL A 164 -4.54 -8.47 -15.33
C VAL A 164 -3.92 -9.88 -15.37
N ARG A 165 -3.69 -10.45 -16.55
CA ARG A 165 -2.96 -11.71 -16.67
C ARG A 165 -1.52 -11.58 -16.16
N ASN A 166 -0.81 -10.52 -16.51
CA ASN A 166 0.54 -10.28 -15.99
C ASN A 166 0.54 -10.09 -14.46
N GLU A 167 -0.49 -9.47 -13.92
CA GLU A 167 -0.66 -9.34 -12.47
C GLU A 167 -0.95 -10.71 -11.82
N PHE A 168 -1.81 -11.52 -12.42
CA PHE A 168 -2.07 -12.90 -11.99
C PHE A 168 -0.76 -13.69 -11.95
N GLU A 169 0.01 -13.67 -13.05
CA GLU A 169 1.31 -14.35 -13.17
C GLU A 169 2.33 -13.82 -12.14
N SER A 170 2.29 -12.52 -11.83
CA SER A 170 3.11 -11.94 -10.75
C SER A 170 2.75 -12.51 -9.38
N GLY A 171 1.46 -12.67 -9.12
CA GLY A 171 0.98 -13.27 -7.88
C GLY A 171 1.40 -14.74 -7.71
N GLU A 172 1.47 -15.47 -8.81
CA GLU A 172 1.93 -16.85 -8.85
C GLU A 172 3.39 -17.04 -8.37
N ASN A 173 4.20 -15.98 -8.38
CA ASN A 173 5.56 -16.01 -7.89
C ASN A 173 5.67 -15.96 -6.35
N SER A 174 4.59 -15.60 -5.64
CA SER A 174 4.59 -15.54 -4.19
C SER A 174 4.16 -16.89 -3.58
N PRO A 175 5.07 -17.59 -2.88
CA PRO A 175 4.71 -18.79 -2.12
C PRO A 175 3.61 -18.51 -1.10
N GLU A 176 3.65 -17.36 -0.43
CA GLU A 176 2.67 -16.95 0.56
C GLU A 176 1.29 -16.77 -0.05
N ARG A 177 1.20 -16.08 -1.19
CA ARG A 177 -0.06 -15.92 -1.92
C ARG A 177 -0.61 -17.28 -2.37
N THR A 178 0.26 -18.15 -2.87
CA THR A 178 -0.13 -19.50 -3.28
C THR A 178 -0.69 -20.31 -2.09
N VAL A 179 -0.06 -20.21 -0.92
CA VAL A 179 -0.56 -20.87 0.30
C VAL A 179 -1.88 -20.27 0.73
N LEU A 180 -2.01 -18.95 0.70
CA LEU A 180 -3.26 -18.25 1.02
C LEU A 180 -4.39 -18.68 0.10
N GLU A 181 -4.20 -18.65 -1.20
CA GLU A 181 -5.20 -19.05 -2.19
C GLU A 181 -5.58 -20.54 -2.03
N ALA A 182 -4.59 -21.39 -1.78
CA ALA A 182 -4.83 -22.81 -1.54
C ALA A 182 -5.60 -23.07 -0.23
N LEU A 183 -5.30 -22.32 0.84
CA LEU A 183 -6.06 -22.37 2.09
C LEU A 183 -7.52 -21.98 1.85
N MET A 184 -7.74 -20.83 1.19
CA MET A 184 -9.09 -20.35 0.88
C MET A 184 -9.85 -21.33 -0.02
N ALA A 185 -9.24 -21.76 -1.13
CA ALA A 185 -9.86 -22.70 -2.08
C ALA A 185 -10.16 -24.08 -1.47
N THR A 186 -9.32 -24.53 -0.54
CA THR A 186 -9.53 -25.81 0.18
C THR A 186 -10.56 -25.66 1.29
N GLY A 187 -10.57 -24.55 1.98
CA GLY A 187 -11.47 -24.27 3.09
C GLY A 187 -12.90 -24.00 2.67
N PHE A 188 -13.09 -23.26 1.56
CA PHE A 188 -14.42 -22.93 1.03
C PHE A 188 -14.75 -23.80 -0.19
N GLN A 189 -15.74 -24.67 -0.06
CA GLN A 189 -16.16 -25.57 -1.16
C GLN A 189 -17.16 -24.91 -2.13
N TRP A 190 -18.07 -24.13 -1.58
CA TRP A 190 -19.19 -23.55 -2.32
C TRP A 190 -19.13 -22.02 -2.34
N HIS A 191 -18.68 -21.43 -1.25
CA HIS A 191 -18.65 -19.98 -1.12
C HIS A 191 -17.55 -19.36 -1.97
N ASN A 192 -17.85 -18.24 -2.61
CA ASN A 192 -16.90 -17.55 -3.48
C ASN A 192 -15.68 -16.98 -2.75
N TYR A 193 -15.64 -16.96 -1.43
CA TYR A 193 -14.41 -16.66 -0.69
C TYR A 193 -13.29 -17.66 -0.96
N GLY A 194 -13.61 -18.85 -1.43
CA GLY A 194 -12.62 -19.83 -1.88
C GLY A 194 -12.00 -19.52 -3.25
N LYS A 195 -12.44 -18.45 -3.93
CA LYS A 195 -11.91 -18.06 -5.24
C LYS A 195 -11.00 -16.84 -5.10
N SER A 196 -9.94 -16.80 -5.89
CA SER A 196 -9.04 -15.64 -5.93
C SER A 196 -9.78 -14.41 -6.46
N THR A 197 -9.54 -13.26 -5.85
CA THR A 197 -10.14 -11.98 -6.27
C THR A 197 -9.69 -11.57 -7.68
N ILE A 198 -8.48 -11.94 -8.07
CA ILE A 198 -8.00 -11.69 -9.44
C ILE A 198 -8.70 -12.58 -10.46
N GLY A 199 -9.32 -13.67 -10.02
CA GLY A 199 -10.04 -14.62 -10.84
C GLY A 199 -9.19 -15.80 -11.34
N ALA A 200 -9.85 -16.74 -12.00
CA ALA A 200 -9.17 -17.83 -12.70
C ALA A 200 -8.62 -17.33 -14.03
N ARG A 201 -7.43 -17.81 -14.41
CA ARG A 201 -6.79 -17.43 -15.67
C ARG A 201 -7.71 -17.62 -16.87
N SER A 202 -8.41 -18.77 -16.93
CA SER A 202 -9.35 -19.08 -18.01
C SER A 202 -10.49 -18.07 -18.12
N ASP A 203 -10.98 -17.57 -17.00
CA ASP A 203 -12.08 -16.61 -16.96
C ASP A 203 -11.59 -15.23 -17.37
N ILE A 204 -10.44 -14.79 -16.82
CA ILE A 204 -9.81 -13.52 -17.18
C ILE A 204 -9.57 -13.43 -18.69
N GLU A 205 -9.07 -14.52 -19.31
CA GLU A 205 -8.73 -14.55 -20.74
C GLU A 205 -9.95 -14.67 -21.66
N ASN A 206 -11.13 -15.02 -21.14
CA ASN A 206 -12.29 -15.33 -21.97
C ASN A 206 -13.59 -14.59 -21.61
N VAL A 207 -13.56 -13.69 -20.63
CA VAL A 207 -14.79 -12.99 -20.23
C VAL A 207 -15.33 -12.10 -21.36
N PRO A 208 -16.60 -12.27 -21.78
CA PRO A 208 -17.17 -11.43 -22.83
C PRO A 208 -17.45 -10.02 -22.32
N ILE A 209 -17.13 -8.99 -23.10
CA ILE A 209 -17.39 -7.59 -22.77
C ILE A 209 -18.86 -7.32 -22.38
N THR A 210 -19.79 -8.01 -22.99
CA THR A 210 -21.21 -7.88 -22.66
C THR A 210 -21.55 -8.28 -21.24
N ARG A 211 -20.85 -9.26 -20.68
CA ARG A 211 -21.00 -9.67 -19.27
C ARG A 211 -20.43 -8.63 -18.33
N LEU A 212 -19.25 -8.08 -18.62
CA LEU A 212 -18.67 -6.97 -17.86
C LEU A 212 -19.58 -5.73 -17.87
N GLN A 213 -20.14 -5.38 -19.03
CA GLN A 213 -21.11 -4.31 -19.14
C GLN A 213 -22.40 -4.58 -18.35
N ALA A 214 -22.86 -5.84 -18.31
CA ALA A 214 -24.00 -6.23 -17.50
C ALA A 214 -23.69 -6.16 -16.00
N PHE A 215 -22.52 -6.62 -15.60
CA PHE A 215 -22.00 -6.54 -14.24
C PHE A 215 -21.91 -5.07 -13.77
N TYR A 216 -21.29 -4.20 -14.58
CA TYR A 216 -21.21 -2.78 -14.31
C TYR A 216 -22.62 -2.16 -14.12
N ARG A 217 -23.54 -2.33 -15.07
CA ARG A 217 -24.89 -1.81 -14.99
C ARG A 217 -25.70 -2.36 -13.81
N LYS A 218 -25.40 -3.56 -13.34
CA LYS A 218 -26.06 -4.18 -12.20
C LYS A 218 -25.59 -3.61 -10.88
N TYR A 219 -24.30 -3.49 -10.69
CA TYR A 219 -23.71 -3.24 -9.38
C TYR A 219 -23.25 -1.80 -9.16
N TYR A 220 -22.82 -1.08 -10.20
CA TYR A 220 -22.37 0.31 -10.12
C TYR A 220 -23.56 1.25 -10.16
N GLN A 221 -24.26 1.31 -9.04
CA GLN A 221 -25.50 2.05 -8.90
C GLN A 221 -25.54 2.75 -7.53
N PRO A 222 -26.22 3.91 -7.42
CA PRO A 222 -26.25 4.67 -6.17
C PRO A 222 -26.80 3.90 -4.96
N ASP A 223 -27.76 2.98 -5.18
CA ASP A 223 -28.35 2.18 -4.10
C ASP A 223 -27.44 1.03 -3.63
N ASN A 224 -26.29 0.85 -4.26
CA ASN A 224 -25.25 -0.14 -3.95
C ASN A 224 -23.88 0.49 -3.73
N ALA A 225 -23.84 1.77 -3.40
CA ALA A 225 -22.59 2.50 -3.23
C ALA A 225 -22.59 3.35 -1.96
N VAL A 226 -21.38 3.60 -1.47
CA VAL A 226 -21.11 4.52 -0.37
C VAL A 226 -19.99 5.47 -0.78
N LEU A 227 -20.26 6.76 -0.69
CA LEU A 227 -19.28 7.80 -0.96
C LEU A 227 -18.72 8.31 0.37
N VAL A 228 -17.41 8.29 0.53
CA VAL A 228 -16.70 8.86 1.67
C VAL A 228 -15.94 10.11 1.21
N VAL A 229 -16.11 11.21 1.91
CA VAL A 229 -15.28 12.41 1.73
C VAL A 229 -14.62 12.72 3.07
N ALA A 230 -13.29 12.69 3.09
CA ALA A 230 -12.51 12.87 4.30
C ALA A 230 -11.38 13.88 4.10
N GLY A 231 -11.13 14.77 5.04
CA GLY A 231 -10.11 15.80 4.96
C GLY A 231 -10.64 17.23 5.03
N LYS A 232 -9.96 18.18 4.41
CA LYS A 232 -10.29 19.60 4.52
C LYS A 232 -11.36 20.02 3.51
N PHE A 233 -12.56 20.25 4.00
CA PHE A 233 -13.70 20.80 3.23
C PHE A 233 -14.77 21.41 4.14
N ASP A 234 -15.66 22.20 3.56
CA ASP A 234 -16.90 22.65 4.20
C ASP A 234 -17.99 21.58 4.02
N GLU A 235 -18.55 21.10 5.14
CA GLU A 235 -19.51 20.00 5.15
C GLU A 235 -20.80 20.34 4.39
N ALA A 236 -21.36 21.53 4.62
CA ALA A 236 -22.62 21.94 4.00
C ALA A 236 -22.49 22.14 2.50
N LYS A 237 -21.39 22.78 2.06
CA LYS A 237 -21.06 22.99 0.66
C LYS A 237 -20.79 21.67 -0.05
N THR A 238 -20.02 20.79 0.57
CA THR A 238 -19.73 19.46 0.03
C THR A 238 -20.99 18.63 -0.13
N LEU A 239 -21.86 18.62 0.88
CA LEU A 239 -23.15 17.92 0.78
C LEU A 239 -24.04 18.46 -0.36
N GLN A 240 -24.02 19.77 -0.55
CA GLN A 240 -24.72 20.40 -1.68
C GLN A 240 -24.12 19.94 -3.02
N LEU A 241 -22.79 19.92 -3.15
CA LEU A 241 -22.10 19.43 -4.36
C LEU A 241 -22.42 17.96 -4.62
N VAL A 242 -22.31 17.11 -3.61
CA VAL A 242 -22.68 15.69 -3.71
C VAL A 242 -24.11 15.53 -4.20
N ASN A 243 -25.05 16.27 -3.63
CA ASN A 243 -26.46 16.20 -4.08
C ASN A 243 -26.63 16.70 -5.52
N GLN A 244 -25.86 17.71 -5.95
CA GLN A 244 -25.89 18.20 -7.33
C GLN A 244 -25.34 17.18 -8.32
N LYS A 245 -24.26 16.45 -7.97
CA LYS A 245 -23.58 15.50 -8.86
C LYS A 245 -24.29 14.15 -8.85
N PHE A 246 -24.42 13.54 -7.69
CA PHE A 246 -24.99 12.19 -7.54
C PHE A 246 -26.52 12.15 -7.42
N GLY A 247 -27.14 13.16 -6.84
CA GLY A 247 -28.60 13.18 -6.63
C GLY A 247 -29.42 13.19 -7.93
N ARG A 248 -28.81 13.54 -9.07
CA ARG A 248 -29.42 13.48 -10.41
C ARG A 248 -29.42 12.08 -11.02
N ILE A 249 -28.57 11.18 -10.50
CA ILE A 249 -28.54 9.79 -10.96
C ILE A 249 -29.80 9.11 -10.45
N PRO A 250 -30.63 8.51 -11.33
CA PRO A 250 -31.86 7.91 -10.88
C PRO A 250 -31.65 6.68 -10.02
N ARG A 251 -32.50 6.45 -9.05
CA ARG A 251 -32.52 5.20 -8.30
C ARG A 251 -32.87 4.04 -9.24
N PRO A 252 -32.07 2.96 -9.27
CA PRO A 252 -32.36 1.85 -10.17
C PRO A 252 -33.64 1.11 -9.75
N VAL A 253 -34.42 0.69 -10.72
CA VAL A 253 -35.55 -0.22 -10.48
C VAL A 253 -35.02 -1.65 -10.48
N ARG A 254 -35.00 -2.26 -9.29
CA ARG A 254 -34.54 -3.63 -9.09
C ARG A 254 -35.67 -4.61 -9.35
N SER A 255 -35.45 -5.60 -10.23
CA SER A 255 -36.38 -6.71 -10.42
C SER A 255 -35.68 -7.96 -10.98
N VAL A 256 -36.32 -9.13 -10.78
CA VAL A 256 -35.80 -10.40 -11.31
C VAL A 256 -35.82 -10.40 -12.83
N GLU A 257 -36.86 -9.85 -13.43
CA GLU A 257 -37.06 -9.79 -14.88
C GLU A 257 -35.96 -8.95 -15.58
N ARG A 258 -35.43 -7.96 -14.88
CA ARG A 258 -34.33 -7.12 -15.39
C ARG A 258 -32.97 -7.74 -15.12
N GLY A 259 -32.88 -8.85 -14.38
CA GLY A 259 -31.62 -9.50 -14.02
C GLY A 259 -30.73 -8.66 -13.10
N ASN A 260 -31.26 -7.60 -12.48
CA ASN A 260 -30.48 -6.65 -11.69
C ASN A 260 -30.77 -6.67 -10.18
N MET A 261 -31.44 -7.72 -9.70
CA MET A 261 -31.66 -7.93 -8.26
C MET A 261 -30.32 -8.09 -7.54
N LEU A 262 -30.23 -7.47 -6.36
CA LEU A 262 -29.12 -7.70 -5.41
C LEU A 262 -29.62 -8.68 -4.34
N TYR A 263 -28.81 -9.67 -4.07
CA TYR A 263 -29.10 -10.68 -3.04
C TYR A 263 -28.21 -10.41 -1.82
N ALA A 264 -28.78 -10.51 -0.63
CA ALA A 264 -28.05 -10.27 0.62
C ALA A 264 -26.97 -11.34 0.85
N THR A 265 -27.23 -12.56 0.43
CA THR A 265 -26.32 -13.70 0.51
C THR A 265 -26.36 -14.50 -0.77
N TYR A 266 -25.26 -15.18 -1.04
CA TYR A 266 -25.10 -16.12 -2.15
C TYR A 266 -24.98 -17.54 -1.61
N THR A 267 -24.27 -18.41 -2.32
CA THR A 267 -24.04 -19.78 -1.87
C THR A 267 -23.22 -19.78 -0.58
N ARG A 268 -23.71 -20.43 0.46
CA ARG A 268 -23.01 -20.60 1.74
C ARG A 268 -22.30 -21.93 1.81
N ASP A 269 -21.18 -21.95 2.50
CA ASP A 269 -20.53 -23.19 2.84
C ASP A 269 -21.29 -23.93 3.97
N PRO A 270 -21.44 -25.24 3.88
CA PRO A 270 -21.90 -26.03 5.02
C PRO A 270 -20.87 -26.02 6.15
N ALA A 271 -21.29 -26.48 7.34
CA ALA A 271 -20.33 -26.79 8.38
C ALA A 271 -19.29 -27.78 7.85
N GLN A 272 -18.04 -27.59 8.26
CA GLN A 272 -16.98 -28.48 7.84
C GLN A 272 -17.06 -29.81 8.56
N ASP A 273 -17.02 -30.90 7.78
CA ASP A 273 -17.19 -32.26 8.28
C ASP A 273 -15.89 -32.93 8.69
N GLY A 274 -14.78 -32.23 8.58
CA GLY A 274 -13.48 -32.76 8.88
C GLY A 274 -12.36 -31.85 8.44
N GLU A 275 -11.15 -32.08 8.93
CA GLU A 275 -9.96 -31.37 8.51
C GLU A 275 -9.81 -31.50 6.99
N ARG A 276 -9.50 -30.36 6.34
CA ARG A 276 -9.15 -30.34 4.93
C ARG A 276 -7.67 -30.08 4.81
N SER A 277 -7.04 -30.74 3.86
CA SER A 277 -5.63 -30.49 3.61
C SER A 277 -5.35 -30.45 2.10
N ALA A 278 -4.40 -29.58 1.73
CA ALA A 278 -3.85 -29.54 0.39
C ALA A 278 -2.33 -29.47 0.45
N THR A 279 -1.71 -30.02 -0.59
CA THR A 279 -0.28 -29.91 -0.81
C THR A 279 -0.04 -29.17 -2.10
N VAL A 280 0.68 -28.07 -2.01
CA VAL A 280 1.12 -27.33 -3.20
C VAL A 280 2.60 -27.64 -3.40
N ARG A 281 2.95 -28.02 -4.62
CA ARG A 281 4.34 -28.25 -5.01
C ARG A 281 4.68 -27.25 -6.08
N ARG A 282 5.59 -26.32 -5.77
CA ARG A 282 6.15 -25.38 -6.74
C ARG A 282 7.66 -25.31 -6.60
N VAL A 283 8.33 -24.97 -7.67
CA VAL A 283 9.78 -24.75 -7.66
C VAL A 283 10.10 -23.52 -6.81
N GLY A 284 11.07 -23.61 -5.93
CA GLY A 284 11.51 -22.56 -5.01
C GLY A 284 12.27 -23.13 -3.83
N ASP A 285 12.85 -22.25 -3.05
CA ASP A 285 13.70 -22.63 -1.90
C ASP A 285 13.01 -22.44 -0.54
N LYS A 286 11.66 -22.24 -0.56
CA LYS A 286 10.88 -21.95 0.64
C LYS A 286 9.86 -23.04 0.89
N GLN A 287 9.80 -23.50 2.13
CA GLN A 287 8.72 -24.34 2.63
C GLN A 287 7.77 -23.48 3.46
N ILE A 288 6.49 -23.66 3.30
CA ILE A 288 5.48 -22.99 4.13
C ILE A 288 4.45 -24.04 4.59
N PHE A 289 4.17 -24.01 5.87
CA PHE A 289 3.02 -24.72 6.43
C PHE A 289 2.00 -23.72 6.94
N GLY A 290 0.78 -23.77 6.43
CA GLY A 290 -0.32 -22.91 6.81
C GLY A 290 -1.49 -23.67 7.40
N ALA A 291 -2.18 -23.06 8.37
CA ALA A 291 -3.43 -23.53 8.95
C ALA A 291 -4.46 -22.41 8.96
N MET A 292 -5.70 -22.74 8.63
CA MET A 292 -6.83 -21.80 8.55
C MET A 292 -8.04 -22.41 9.27
N TYR A 293 -8.81 -21.58 9.95
CA TYR A 293 -10.07 -21.92 10.59
C TYR A 293 -11.15 -20.93 10.16
N LYS A 294 -12.35 -21.45 9.87
CA LYS A 294 -13.50 -20.56 9.65
C LYS A 294 -13.92 -19.94 10.98
N VAL A 295 -14.17 -18.63 10.94
CA VAL A 295 -14.56 -17.83 12.11
C VAL A 295 -15.76 -16.96 11.78
N PRO A 296 -16.47 -16.44 12.77
CA PRO A 296 -17.61 -15.54 12.52
C PRO A 296 -17.25 -14.29 11.75
N ALA A 297 -18.25 -13.78 11.03
CA ALA A 297 -18.15 -12.49 10.30
C ALA A 297 -17.76 -11.34 11.22
N LEU A 298 -17.23 -10.26 10.65
CA LEU A 298 -16.81 -9.05 11.38
C LEU A 298 -17.88 -8.51 12.33
N ALA A 299 -19.14 -8.50 11.89
CA ALA A 299 -20.23 -7.97 12.70
C ALA A 299 -20.57 -8.85 13.94
N HIS A 300 -20.12 -10.10 13.98
CA HIS A 300 -20.43 -11.00 15.09
C HIS A 300 -19.67 -10.61 16.38
N PRO A 301 -20.28 -10.74 17.58
CA PRO A 301 -19.60 -10.42 18.85
C PRO A 301 -18.30 -11.20 19.08
N ASP A 302 -18.18 -12.42 18.59
CA ASP A 302 -16.98 -13.24 18.75
C ASP A 302 -15.81 -12.81 17.87
N ASN A 303 -16.03 -11.92 16.89
CA ASN A 303 -14.95 -11.50 16.00
C ASN A 303 -13.84 -10.78 16.77
N ALA A 304 -14.15 -9.86 17.66
CA ALA A 304 -13.14 -9.15 18.46
C ALA A 304 -12.28 -10.09 19.33
N PRO A 305 -12.83 -11.06 20.10
CA PRO A 305 -12.01 -12.07 20.77
C PRO A 305 -11.19 -12.94 19.81
N VAL A 306 -11.66 -13.21 18.59
CA VAL A 306 -10.91 -13.96 17.56
C VAL A 306 -9.71 -13.14 17.06
N GLN A 307 -9.85 -11.84 16.84
CA GLN A 307 -8.73 -10.96 16.49
C GLN A 307 -7.65 -10.95 17.60
N VAL A 308 -8.08 -10.83 18.86
CA VAL A 308 -7.17 -10.92 20.01
C VAL A 308 -6.48 -12.27 20.06
N LEU A 309 -7.22 -13.37 19.83
CA LEU A 309 -6.64 -14.72 19.75
C LEU A 309 -5.60 -14.83 18.63
N ALA A 310 -5.88 -14.31 17.44
CA ALA A 310 -4.93 -14.29 16.31
C ALA A 310 -3.63 -13.59 16.69
N THR A 311 -3.72 -12.43 17.33
CA THR A 311 -2.57 -11.67 17.82
C THR A 311 -1.78 -12.45 18.87
N LEU A 312 -2.45 -13.04 19.86
CA LEU A 312 -1.82 -13.87 20.91
C LEU A 312 -1.13 -15.12 20.36
N LEU A 313 -1.61 -15.63 19.24
CA LEU A 313 -0.99 -16.78 18.58
C LEU A 313 0.26 -16.36 17.79
N SER A 314 0.23 -15.25 17.06
CA SER A 314 1.22 -14.98 16.02
C SER A 314 2.12 -13.78 16.29
N GLN A 315 1.78 -12.91 17.24
CA GLN A 315 2.55 -11.69 17.51
C GLN A 315 4.04 -11.98 17.76
N SER A 316 4.91 -11.22 17.15
CA SER A 316 6.34 -11.27 17.40
C SER A 316 6.73 -10.22 18.45
N PRO A 317 7.53 -10.58 19.49
CA PRO A 317 8.07 -11.90 19.81
C PRO A 317 7.21 -12.72 20.82
N GLY A 318 6.07 -12.17 21.23
CA GLY A 318 5.29 -12.69 22.37
C GLY A 318 4.34 -13.84 22.06
N GLY A 319 3.98 -14.01 20.79
CA GLY A 319 2.95 -14.96 20.37
C GLY A 319 3.32 -16.41 20.60
N ARG A 320 2.32 -17.24 20.90
CA ARG A 320 2.54 -18.67 21.18
C ARG A 320 3.18 -19.42 20.01
N LEU A 321 2.77 -19.11 18.79
CA LEU A 321 3.38 -19.68 17.57
C LEU A 321 4.81 -19.20 17.38
N TYR A 322 5.06 -17.91 17.66
CA TYR A 322 6.43 -17.38 17.59
C TYR A 322 7.35 -18.15 18.56
N LYS A 323 6.93 -18.27 19.83
CA LYS A 323 7.67 -19.01 20.87
C LYS A 323 7.83 -20.48 20.52
N GLY A 324 6.78 -21.11 19.97
CA GLY A 324 6.78 -22.54 19.64
C GLY A 324 7.58 -22.91 18.39
N LEU A 325 7.76 -21.99 17.45
CA LEU A 325 8.41 -22.28 16.17
C LEU A 325 9.67 -21.45 15.92
N VAL A 326 9.64 -20.14 16.18
CA VAL A 326 10.79 -19.27 15.88
C VAL A 326 11.85 -19.37 16.98
N ASP A 327 11.44 -19.31 18.25
CA ASP A 327 12.38 -19.46 19.39
C ASP A 327 13.00 -20.86 19.43
N THR A 328 12.27 -21.88 19.01
CA THR A 328 12.72 -23.27 18.91
C THR A 328 13.48 -23.57 17.61
N LYS A 329 13.62 -22.59 16.73
CA LYS A 329 14.31 -22.69 15.43
C LYS A 329 13.65 -23.71 14.47
N LEU A 330 12.38 -24.03 14.61
CA LEU A 330 11.62 -24.87 13.68
C LEU A 330 11.09 -24.08 12.49
N ALA A 331 10.97 -22.77 12.61
CA ALA A 331 10.62 -21.86 11.52
C ALA A 331 11.44 -20.57 11.60
N ALA A 332 11.63 -19.93 10.47
CA ALA A 332 12.28 -18.62 10.40
C ALA A 332 11.32 -17.49 10.81
N ARG A 333 10.06 -17.64 10.49
CA ARG A 333 9.02 -16.64 10.73
C ARG A 333 7.64 -17.31 10.89
N VAL A 334 6.77 -16.68 11.64
CA VAL A 334 5.34 -16.99 11.71
C VAL A 334 4.53 -15.74 11.39
N ILE A 335 3.49 -15.92 10.63
CA ILE A 335 2.49 -14.88 10.33
C ILE A 335 1.14 -15.42 10.74
N GLY A 336 0.32 -14.58 11.38
CA GLY A 336 -1.08 -14.85 11.64
C GLY A 336 -1.92 -13.65 11.28
N LEU A 337 -3.10 -13.90 10.74
CA LEU A 337 -4.03 -12.86 10.34
C LEU A 337 -5.48 -13.38 10.34
N THR A 338 -6.43 -12.46 10.36
CA THR A 338 -7.84 -12.72 10.12
C THR A 338 -8.29 -12.07 8.83
N PHE A 339 -9.23 -12.70 8.13
CA PHE A 339 -10.06 -12.00 7.14
C PHE A 339 -11.42 -11.77 7.76
N ASP A 340 -11.64 -10.52 8.12
CA ASP A 340 -12.85 -10.06 8.80
C ASP A 340 -13.85 -9.60 7.73
N LEU A 341 -14.65 -10.54 7.25
CA LEU A 341 -15.50 -10.41 6.06
C LEU A 341 -16.97 -10.18 6.45
N ARG A 342 -17.80 -9.85 5.43
CA ARG A 342 -19.24 -9.67 5.60
C ARG A 342 -19.97 -10.94 6.02
N GLU A 343 -19.58 -12.07 5.47
CA GLU A 343 -20.01 -13.42 5.86
C GLU A 343 -18.89 -14.10 6.65
N PRO A 344 -19.09 -15.32 7.19
CA PRO A 344 -18.06 -15.98 7.98
C PRO A 344 -16.70 -15.95 7.31
N GLY A 345 -15.74 -15.36 8.00
CA GLY A 345 -14.37 -15.18 7.54
C GLY A 345 -13.44 -16.29 8.01
N VAL A 346 -12.15 -15.97 8.14
CA VAL A 346 -11.14 -16.95 8.51
C VAL A 346 -10.11 -16.38 9.48
N LEU A 347 -9.57 -17.22 10.35
CA LEU A 347 -8.34 -17.04 11.09
C LEU A 347 -7.29 -17.94 10.46
N MET A 348 -6.14 -17.38 10.12
CA MET A 348 -5.04 -18.09 9.46
C MET A 348 -3.74 -17.85 10.18
N ALA A 349 -2.88 -18.86 10.15
CA ALA A 349 -1.48 -18.69 10.49
C ALA A 349 -0.62 -19.59 9.58
N TRP A 350 0.58 -19.11 9.23
CA TRP A 350 1.55 -19.94 8.54
C TRP A 350 2.96 -19.70 9.05
N ALA A 351 3.80 -20.71 8.87
CA ALA A 351 5.20 -20.69 9.23
C ALA A 351 6.08 -20.82 7.98
N ASP A 352 7.03 -19.94 7.88
CA ASP A 352 8.11 -20.02 6.89
C ASP A 352 9.19 -20.94 7.44
N VAL A 353 9.40 -22.08 6.78
CA VAL A 353 10.34 -23.11 7.19
C VAL A 353 11.51 -23.13 6.21
N ARG A 354 12.74 -23.13 6.72
CA ARG A 354 13.91 -23.22 5.86
C ARG A 354 14.01 -24.60 5.20
N LYS A 355 14.57 -24.66 4.01
CA LYS A 355 14.68 -25.87 3.19
C LYS A 355 15.39 -27.02 3.91
N GLU A 356 16.39 -26.70 4.77
CA GLU A 356 17.16 -27.68 5.52
C GLU A 356 16.46 -28.18 6.81
N GLN A 357 15.33 -27.56 7.15
CA GLN A 357 14.54 -27.91 8.34
C GLN A 357 13.36 -28.81 7.96
N SER A 358 12.92 -29.64 8.90
CA SER A 358 11.77 -30.51 8.68
C SER A 358 10.47 -29.72 8.76
N ILE A 359 9.74 -29.66 7.64
CA ILE A 359 8.40 -29.09 7.62
C ILE A 359 7.44 -29.87 8.52
N ASP A 360 7.63 -31.18 8.66
CA ASP A 360 6.79 -32.02 9.54
C ASP A 360 7.01 -31.69 11.02
N SER A 361 8.24 -31.34 11.40
CA SER A 361 8.54 -30.86 12.75
C SER A 361 7.89 -29.49 13.01
N ALA A 362 7.99 -28.56 12.06
CA ALA A 362 7.36 -27.24 12.15
C ALA A 362 5.83 -27.37 12.19
N ARG A 363 5.27 -28.22 11.32
CA ARG A 363 3.85 -28.58 11.31
C ARG A 363 3.40 -29.11 12.66
N THR A 364 4.09 -30.13 13.19
CA THR A 364 3.73 -30.75 14.45
C THR A 364 3.74 -29.74 15.59
N ALA A 365 4.77 -28.89 15.64
CA ALA A 365 4.86 -27.83 16.64
C ALA A 365 3.73 -26.80 16.48
N MET A 366 3.44 -26.34 15.25
CA MET A 366 2.37 -25.39 14.98
C MET A 366 1.01 -25.93 15.39
N LEU A 367 0.67 -27.14 14.93
CA LEU A 367 -0.61 -27.76 15.25
C LEU A 367 -0.77 -27.99 16.74
N ARG A 368 0.29 -28.40 17.44
CA ARG A 368 0.27 -28.54 18.88
C ARG A 368 -0.04 -27.20 19.57
N VAL A 369 0.62 -26.11 19.16
CA VAL A 369 0.35 -24.78 19.75
C VAL A 369 -1.10 -24.36 19.53
N LEU A 370 -1.66 -24.63 18.34
CA LEU A 370 -3.06 -24.31 18.02
C LEU A 370 -4.05 -25.18 18.80
N ASP A 371 -3.77 -26.48 18.93
CA ASP A 371 -4.60 -27.41 19.70
C ASP A 371 -4.52 -27.14 21.22
N ASP A 372 -3.31 -26.84 21.74
CA ASP A 372 -3.11 -26.47 23.15
C ASP A 372 -3.83 -25.14 23.49
N ALA A 373 -3.94 -24.21 22.53
CA ALA A 373 -4.64 -22.95 22.73
C ALA A 373 -6.14 -23.14 23.06
N ARG A 374 -6.72 -24.28 22.70
CA ARG A 374 -8.13 -24.62 23.01
C ARG A 374 -8.38 -24.87 24.50
N THR A 375 -7.39 -25.33 25.24
CA THR A 375 -7.53 -25.78 26.63
C THR A 375 -6.64 -25.00 27.61
N SER A 376 -5.53 -24.46 27.15
CA SER A 376 -4.59 -23.69 27.96
C SER A 376 -5.04 -22.23 28.12
N THR A 377 -5.01 -21.74 29.35
CA THR A 377 -5.43 -20.39 29.70
C THR A 377 -4.50 -19.33 29.07
N PHE A 378 -5.07 -18.21 28.69
CA PHE A 378 -4.35 -16.99 28.35
C PHE A 378 -4.25 -16.11 29.60
N SER A 379 -3.07 -15.53 29.84
CA SER A 379 -2.92 -14.59 30.97
C SER A 379 -3.67 -13.30 30.69
N ALA A 380 -4.16 -12.64 31.74
CA ALA A 380 -4.80 -11.34 31.59
C ALA A 380 -3.85 -10.30 30.99
N GLU A 381 -2.55 -10.36 31.33
CA GLU A 381 -1.50 -9.47 30.82
C GLU A 381 -1.29 -9.66 29.31
N ASP A 382 -1.20 -10.91 28.83
CA ASP A 382 -1.06 -11.18 27.39
C ASP A 382 -2.26 -10.66 26.61
N VAL A 383 -3.47 -10.91 27.12
CA VAL A 383 -4.71 -10.43 26.49
C VAL A 383 -4.77 -8.90 26.49
N GLU A 384 -4.38 -8.26 27.57
CA GLU A 384 -4.31 -6.79 27.63
C GLU A 384 -3.33 -6.24 26.59
N ARG A 385 -2.17 -6.85 26.45
CA ARG A 385 -1.16 -6.47 25.46
C ARG A 385 -1.70 -6.57 24.02
N ALA A 386 -2.23 -7.73 23.64
CA ALA A 386 -2.80 -7.96 22.32
C ALA A 386 -3.97 -7.00 22.01
N ARG A 387 -4.84 -6.81 23.01
CA ARG A 387 -5.93 -5.85 22.93
C ARG A 387 -5.45 -4.42 22.70
N ASN A 388 -4.44 -3.98 23.48
CA ASN A 388 -3.89 -2.64 23.34
C ASN A 388 -3.25 -2.40 21.96
N GLU A 389 -2.59 -3.39 21.40
CA GLU A 389 -2.04 -3.33 20.03
C GLU A 389 -3.15 -3.11 18.99
N LEU A 390 -4.19 -3.93 19.01
CA LEU A 390 -5.30 -3.86 18.06
C LEU A 390 -6.08 -2.53 18.21
N VAL A 391 -6.36 -2.12 19.44
CA VAL A 391 -7.04 -0.86 19.73
C VAL A 391 -6.20 0.32 19.25
N SER A 392 -4.89 0.30 19.54
CA SER A 392 -3.97 1.35 19.08
C SER A 392 -3.94 1.45 17.56
N GLY A 393 -3.97 0.32 16.84
CA GLY A 393 -4.06 0.31 15.38
C GLY A 393 -5.30 1.03 14.86
N ILE A 394 -6.48 0.76 15.44
CA ILE A 394 -7.72 1.45 15.06
C ILE A 394 -7.68 2.94 15.44
N GLU A 395 -7.15 3.27 16.60
CA GLU A 395 -7.04 4.67 17.04
C GLU A 395 -6.10 5.48 16.13
N GLN A 396 -4.99 4.87 15.68
CA GLN A 396 -4.09 5.49 14.68
C GLN A 396 -4.76 5.72 13.32
N VAL A 397 -5.63 4.82 12.90
CA VAL A 397 -6.44 5.05 11.69
C VAL A 397 -7.37 6.25 11.90
N LEU A 398 -8.06 6.31 13.04
CA LEU A 398 -9.00 7.39 13.37
C LEU A 398 -8.33 8.77 13.53
N ASP A 399 -7.05 8.80 13.86
CA ASP A 399 -6.25 10.03 13.98
C ASP A 399 -5.84 10.63 12.61
N ASN A 400 -6.10 9.92 11.50
CA ASN A 400 -5.76 10.39 10.15
C ASN A 400 -6.96 10.31 9.22
N SER A 401 -7.46 11.47 8.78
CA SER A 401 -8.65 11.56 7.93
C SER A 401 -8.50 10.82 6.60
N GLU A 402 -7.31 10.78 6.00
CA GLU A 402 -7.04 10.00 4.78
C GLU A 402 -7.20 8.49 5.07
N ASN A 403 -6.59 8.00 6.15
CA ASN A 403 -6.71 6.60 6.56
C ASN A 403 -8.14 6.21 6.90
N VAL A 404 -8.90 7.10 7.56
CA VAL A 404 -10.33 6.90 7.79
C VAL A 404 -11.08 6.77 6.48
N GLY A 405 -10.76 7.63 5.50
CA GLY A 405 -11.37 7.59 4.16
C GLY A 405 -11.24 6.22 3.50
N PHE A 406 -10.13 5.50 3.73
CA PHE A 406 -9.93 4.15 3.19
C PHE A 406 -10.50 3.05 4.10
N ALA A 407 -10.28 3.14 5.40
CA ALA A 407 -10.69 2.10 6.34
C ALA A 407 -12.21 1.87 6.35
N LEU A 408 -13.01 2.93 6.19
CA LEU A 408 -14.46 2.84 6.15
C LEU A 408 -14.97 1.92 5.03
N THR A 409 -14.19 1.75 3.95
CA THR A 409 -14.52 0.84 2.84
C THR A 409 -14.72 -0.60 3.33
N GLU A 410 -13.86 -1.11 4.21
CA GLU A 410 -13.93 -2.49 4.71
C GLU A 410 -15.13 -2.69 5.65
N TYR A 411 -15.38 -1.72 6.52
CA TYR A 411 -16.51 -1.80 7.45
C TYR A 411 -17.85 -1.62 6.74
N GLU A 412 -17.90 -0.77 5.71
CA GLU A 412 -19.07 -0.66 4.83
C GLU A 412 -19.34 -1.95 4.07
N ALA A 413 -18.31 -2.57 3.52
CA ALA A 413 -18.42 -3.88 2.87
C ALA A 413 -18.96 -4.93 3.83
N SER A 414 -18.58 -4.88 5.10
CA SER A 414 -19.06 -5.77 6.16
C SER A 414 -20.45 -5.42 6.67
N GLY A 415 -21.05 -4.31 6.24
CA GLY A 415 -22.46 -3.98 6.46
C GLY A 415 -22.77 -2.59 6.96
N ASP A 416 -21.88 -1.97 7.74
CA ASP A 416 -22.06 -0.60 8.25
C ASP A 416 -20.72 -0.02 8.74
N TRP A 417 -20.45 1.24 8.38
CA TRP A 417 -19.21 1.93 8.75
C TRP A 417 -18.98 2.04 10.27
N ARG A 418 -20.04 2.06 11.07
CA ARG A 418 -19.97 2.16 12.53
C ARG A 418 -19.37 0.90 13.16
N LEU A 419 -19.24 -0.19 12.42
CA LEU A 419 -18.50 -1.37 12.86
C LEU A 419 -17.03 -1.06 13.18
N LEU A 420 -16.42 -0.04 12.57
CA LEU A 420 -15.09 0.46 12.94
C LEU A 420 -15.03 0.80 14.45
N HIS A 421 -15.96 1.61 14.91
CA HIS A 421 -16.02 2.02 16.32
C HIS A 421 -16.49 0.89 17.24
N ILE A 422 -17.50 0.12 16.79
CA ILE A 422 -18.02 -1.04 17.54
C ILE A 422 -16.92 -2.08 17.73
N THR A 423 -16.11 -2.37 16.71
CA THR A 423 -14.98 -3.31 16.81
C THR A 423 -13.95 -2.81 17.81
N ARG A 424 -13.57 -1.53 17.75
CA ARG A 424 -12.66 -0.93 18.74
C ARG A 424 -13.20 -1.09 20.16
N ASP A 425 -14.47 -0.76 20.37
CA ASP A 425 -15.08 -0.80 21.70
C ASP A 425 -15.25 -2.23 22.22
N ARG A 426 -15.57 -3.18 21.33
CA ARG A 426 -15.56 -4.61 21.65
C ARG A 426 -14.16 -5.10 22.00
N LEU A 427 -13.13 -4.73 21.24
CA LEU A 427 -11.74 -5.07 21.53
C LEU A 427 -11.33 -4.60 22.92
N LYS A 428 -11.72 -3.38 23.32
CA LYS A 428 -11.46 -2.84 24.68
C LYS A 428 -12.09 -3.70 25.79
N ALA A 429 -13.16 -4.40 25.49
CA ALA A 429 -13.91 -5.20 26.47
C ALA A 429 -13.52 -6.69 26.50
N VAL A 430 -12.69 -7.16 25.56
CA VAL A 430 -12.30 -8.58 25.48
C VAL A 430 -11.57 -9.04 26.73
N THR A 431 -12.00 -10.15 27.30
CA THR A 431 -11.40 -10.81 28.47
C THR A 431 -10.64 -12.08 28.10
N ALA A 432 -9.79 -12.58 29.00
CA ALA A 432 -9.13 -13.87 28.83
C ALA A 432 -10.13 -15.03 28.71
N ALA A 433 -11.27 -14.94 29.37
CA ALA A 433 -12.34 -15.92 29.27
C ALA A 433 -12.99 -15.93 27.87
N ASP A 434 -13.16 -14.77 27.27
CA ASP A 434 -13.67 -14.67 25.89
C ASP A 434 -12.71 -15.26 24.88
N VAL A 435 -11.42 -14.95 25.02
CA VAL A 435 -10.37 -15.53 24.17
C VAL A 435 -10.33 -17.05 24.30
N GLN A 436 -10.39 -17.55 25.53
CA GLN A 436 -10.43 -19.00 25.79
C GLN A 436 -11.67 -19.66 25.19
N ARG A 437 -12.82 -19.05 25.31
CA ARG A 437 -14.09 -19.52 24.76
C ARG A 437 -14.02 -19.63 23.22
N VAL A 438 -13.55 -18.59 22.54
CA VAL A 438 -13.44 -18.61 21.07
C VAL A 438 -12.34 -19.57 20.58
N ALA A 439 -11.24 -19.69 21.30
CA ALA A 439 -10.21 -20.68 20.99
C ALA A 439 -10.78 -22.11 21.06
N ALA A 440 -11.53 -22.43 22.10
CA ALA A 440 -12.19 -23.74 22.28
C ALA A 440 -13.27 -23.98 21.21
N ALA A 441 -13.99 -22.93 20.82
CA ALA A 441 -15.10 -23.04 19.86
C ALA A 441 -14.60 -23.21 18.41
N TYR A 442 -13.59 -22.43 17.98
CA TYR A 442 -13.26 -22.32 16.55
C TYR A 442 -11.96 -23.00 16.14
N LEU A 443 -10.98 -23.18 17.04
CA LEU A 443 -9.71 -23.86 16.72
C LEU A 443 -9.83 -25.38 16.71
N LYS A 444 -11.02 -25.92 16.51
CA LYS A 444 -11.23 -27.36 16.45
C LYS A 444 -10.60 -27.97 15.20
N PRO A 445 -10.01 -29.18 15.32
CA PRO A 445 -9.46 -29.86 14.15
C PRO A 445 -10.44 -29.96 12.98
N ASP A 446 -11.73 -30.28 13.22
CA ASP A 446 -12.74 -30.39 12.15
C ASP A 446 -13.05 -29.06 11.42
N ASN A 447 -12.72 -27.93 12.02
CA ASN A 447 -12.84 -26.64 11.39
C ASN A 447 -11.53 -26.20 10.69
N ARG A 448 -10.49 -27.05 10.78
CA ARG A 448 -9.15 -26.72 10.30
C ARG A 448 -8.99 -27.06 8.82
N THR A 449 -8.36 -26.14 8.09
CA THR A 449 -7.84 -26.38 6.76
C THR A 449 -6.35 -26.13 6.79
N THR A 450 -5.57 -27.09 6.29
CA THR A 450 -4.11 -26.96 6.23
C THR A 450 -3.62 -26.98 4.81
N VAL A 451 -2.57 -26.19 4.55
CA VAL A 451 -1.83 -26.24 3.31
C VAL A 451 -0.36 -26.35 3.67
N ALA A 452 0.26 -27.37 3.10
CA ALA A 452 1.70 -27.41 3.01
C ALA A 452 2.08 -27.04 1.59
N TYR A 453 3.02 -26.20 1.46
CA TYR A 453 4.02 -26.38 0.46
C TYR A 453 4.77 -27.66 0.90
N LEU A 454 4.02 -28.79 1.15
CA LEU A 454 4.08 -30.25 1.46
C LEU A 454 3.31 -30.74 2.77
N PRO A 455 2.72 -31.98 2.96
CA PRO A 455 1.36 -32.46 3.34
C PRO A 455 0.89 -32.71 4.82
N THR A 456 -0.43 -33.02 5.12
CA THR A 456 -1.03 -33.61 6.37
C THR A 456 -2.55 -33.96 6.59
N GLU A 457 -3.05 -34.17 7.84
CA GLU A 457 -4.29 -34.89 8.28
C GLU A 457 -5.02 -34.37 9.56
N LYS A 458 -6.21 -34.52 9.93
CA LYS A 458 -7.51 -35.02 10.33
C LYS A 458 -8.39 -34.26 11.43
N PRO A 459 -9.68 -34.63 11.73
CA PRO A 459 -10.86 -33.71 11.80
C PRO A 459 -11.72 -33.56 13.10
N ASP A 460 -12.56 -32.46 13.26
CA ASP A 460 -13.59 -32.12 14.28
C ASP A 460 -14.48 -30.89 13.83
N ARG A 461 -15.77 -30.81 14.22
CA ARG A 461 -16.74 -29.88 13.65
C ARG A 461 -17.00 -28.60 14.45
N VAL A 462 -17.20 -27.47 13.76
CA VAL A 462 -17.68 -26.20 14.34
C VAL A 462 -18.82 -25.61 13.50
N GLU A 463 -19.88 -25.20 14.18
CA GLU A 463 -20.92 -24.39 13.58
C GLU A 463 -20.56 -22.89 13.70
N ILE A 464 -20.45 -22.18 12.56
CA ILE A 464 -20.15 -20.75 12.55
C ILE A 464 -21.47 -19.99 12.61
N PRO A 465 -21.70 -19.17 13.66
CA PRO A 465 -22.94 -18.41 13.76
C PRO A 465 -23.05 -17.35 12.67
N ALA A 466 -24.26 -17.10 12.21
CA ALA A 466 -24.53 -16.03 11.25
C ALA A 466 -24.21 -14.66 11.85
N ALA A 467 -23.88 -13.71 10.99
CA ALA A 467 -23.72 -12.31 11.42
C ALA A 467 -25.04 -11.78 11.99
N PRO A 468 -25.00 -11.04 13.09
CA PRO A 468 -26.20 -10.38 13.63
C PRO A 468 -26.71 -9.28 12.67
N ASP A 469 -27.95 -8.85 12.86
CA ASP A 469 -28.45 -7.67 12.15
C ASP A 469 -27.66 -6.43 12.54
N VAL A 470 -26.88 -5.92 11.59
CA VAL A 470 -25.99 -4.76 11.79
C VAL A 470 -26.79 -3.51 12.17
N GLN A 471 -28.01 -3.34 11.60
CA GLN A 471 -28.85 -2.18 11.90
C GLN A 471 -29.30 -2.17 13.37
N THR A 472 -29.49 -3.34 13.96
CA THR A 472 -29.77 -3.48 15.41
C THR A 472 -28.54 -3.12 16.24
N LEU A 473 -27.34 -3.56 15.82
CA LEU A 473 -26.09 -3.26 16.54
C LEU A 473 -25.76 -1.76 16.57
N VAL A 474 -26.00 -1.06 15.45
CA VAL A 474 -25.60 0.36 15.32
C VAL A 474 -26.68 1.35 15.79
N ARG A 475 -27.88 0.85 16.10
CA ARG A 475 -29.02 1.69 16.52
C ARG A 475 -28.68 2.45 17.80
N GLY A 476 -28.66 3.80 17.71
CA GLY A 476 -28.37 4.67 18.84
C GLY A 476 -26.89 4.74 19.24
N TYR A 477 -25.99 4.10 18.52
CA TYR A 477 -24.56 4.20 18.79
C TYR A 477 -24.01 5.56 18.37
N THR A 478 -23.40 6.28 19.30
CA THR A 478 -22.86 7.64 19.09
C THR A 478 -21.33 7.73 19.27
N GLY A 479 -20.68 6.61 19.59
CA GLY A 479 -19.24 6.59 19.94
C GLY A 479 -18.97 6.91 21.40
N THR A 480 -17.76 6.66 21.85
CA THR A 480 -17.37 6.79 23.26
C THR A 480 -16.23 7.78 23.49
N GLN A 481 -15.56 8.25 22.41
CA GLN A 481 -14.38 9.10 22.52
C GLN A 481 -14.59 10.45 21.83
N LYS A 482 -14.04 11.50 22.45
CA LYS A 482 -13.85 12.80 21.80
C LYS A 482 -12.43 12.81 21.18
N VAL A 483 -12.33 13.16 19.91
CA VAL A 483 -11.04 13.33 19.23
C VAL A 483 -10.75 14.83 19.15
N ALA A 484 -9.54 15.24 19.57
CA ALA A 484 -9.11 16.63 19.47
C ALA A 484 -9.05 17.05 17.99
N GLU A 485 -9.59 18.22 17.69
CA GLU A 485 -9.56 18.81 16.36
C GLU A 485 -8.18 19.43 16.07
N GLY A 486 -7.70 19.26 14.83
CA GLY A 486 -6.50 19.91 14.35
C GLY A 486 -6.74 21.38 13.95
N GLU A 487 -5.68 22.11 13.67
CA GLU A 487 -5.75 23.45 13.08
C GLU A 487 -5.79 23.39 11.55
N ALA A 488 -6.32 24.42 10.91
CA ALA A 488 -6.12 24.64 9.48
C ALA A 488 -4.67 25.07 9.26
N PHE A 489 -3.84 24.12 8.79
CA PHE A 489 -2.42 24.36 8.56
C PHE A 489 -2.18 24.77 7.10
N ASP A 490 -1.56 25.95 6.90
CA ASP A 490 -1.07 26.38 5.59
C ASP A 490 0.24 25.65 5.28
N ALA A 491 0.20 24.66 4.37
CA ALA A 491 1.35 23.84 3.98
C ALA A 491 2.21 24.49 2.89
N THR A 492 2.40 25.83 2.93
CA THR A 492 3.31 26.52 2.03
C THR A 492 4.74 26.54 2.56
N PRO A 493 5.77 26.52 1.69
CA PRO A 493 7.18 26.65 2.08
C PRO A 493 7.46 27.83 3.02
N ALA A 494 6.83 28.98 2.77
CA ALA A 494 7.01 30.18 3.57
C ALA A 494 6.45 30.00 5.01
N ASN A 495 5.25 29.46 5.14
CA ASN A 495 4.65 29.22 6.47
C ASN A 495 5.37 28.10 7.24
N ILE A 496 5.80 27.04 6.54
CA ILE A 496 6.60 25.97 7.16
C ILE A 496 7.88 26.56 7.76
N ASP A 497 8.63 27.37 7.00
CA ASP A 497 9.86 28.01 7.49
C ASP A 497 9.59 28.98 8.64
N ALA A 498 8.55 29.81 8.54
CA ALA A 498 8.19 30.78 9.58
C ALA A 498 7.83 30.12 10.91
N ARG A 499 7.21 28.94 10.86
CA ARG A 499 6.82 28.18 12.05
C ARG A 499 7.88 27.22 12.54
N THR A 500 8.87 26.88 11.71
CA THR A 500 9.93 25.93 12.07
C THR A 500 10.93 26.56 13.01
N ARG A 501 11.12 25.95 14.17
CA ARG A 501 12.16 26.32 15.15
C ARG A 501 13.38 25.45 14.98
N ARG A 502 14.54 26.06 14.74
CA ARG A 502 15.82 25.38 14.54
C ARG A 502 16.75 25.68 15.72
N ALA A 503 17.45 24.63 16.17
CA ALA A 503 18.46 24.78 17.22
C ALA A 503 19.59 23.77 17.04
N ASP A 504 20.78 24.11 17.45
CA ASP A 504 21.91 23.20 17.60
C ASP A 504 22.09 22.95 19.09
N LEU A 505 21.98 21.70 19.53
CA LEU A 505 22.09 21.32 20.93
C LEU A 505 23.57 21.19 21.36
N PRO A 506 23.88 21.26 22.67
CA PRO A 506 25.17 20.82 23.17
C PRO A 506 25.50 19.43 22.63
N GLY A 507 26.71 19.17 22.15
CA GLY A 507 27.06 17.91 21.49
C GLY A 507 26.72 17.85 20.00
N SER A 508 26.25 18.95 19.39
CA SER A 508 26.06 19.15 17.94
C SER A 508 24.88 18.38 17.29
N LEU A 509 23.92 17.85 18.06
CA LEU A 509 22.65 17.38 17.47
C LEU A 509 21.86 18.58 16.94
N ARG A 510 21.49 18.54 15.70
CA ARG A 510 20.67 19.57 15.07
C ARG A 510 19.20 19.24 15.23
N VAL A 511 18.43 20.19 15.79
CA VAL A 511 17.01 20.00 16.09
C VAL A 511 16.19 20.92 15.21
N THR A 512 15.15 20.39 14.58
CA THR A 512 14.20 21.10 13.72
C THR A 512 12.78 20.75 14.14
N LEU A 513 12.02 21.70 14.66
CA LEU A 513 10.71 21.50 15.26
C LEU A 513 9.65 22.32 14.54
N LEU A 514 8.57 21.69 14.12
CA LEU A 514 7.40 22.34 13.55
C LEU A 514 6.16 22.04 14.42
N PRO A 515 5.90 22.83 15.47
CA PRO A 515 4.72 22.65 16.31
C PRO A 515 3.47 23.11 15.56
N LYS A 516 2.46 22.26 15.52
CA LYS A 516 1.12 22.56 15.01
C LYS A 516 0.09 21.64 15.66
N ARG A 517 -1.14 22.11 15.83
CA ARG A 517 -2.22 21.24 16.32
C ARG A 517 -2.63 20.25 15.23
N THR A 518 -2.62 18.97 15.57
CA THR A 518 -3.05 17.90 14.68
C THR A 518 -4.31 17.23 15.25
N ARG A 519 -5.11 16.64 14.37
CA ARG A 519 -6.22 15.81 14.82
C ARG A 519 -5.67 14.64 15.67
N GLY A 520 -6.29 14.41 16.85
CA GLY A 520 -5.81 13.37 17.76
C GLY A 520 -4.48 13.68 18.47
N GLU A 521 -4.00 14.91 18.37
CA GLU A 521 -2.73 15.37 18.99
C GLU A 521 -1.51 14.54 18.57
N VAL A 522 -1.46 14.14 17.30
CA VAL A 522 -0.39 13.29 16.74
C VAL A 522 0.89 14.09 16.55
N VAL A 523 2.00 13.45 16.84
CA VAL A 523 3.37 13.93 16.60
C VAL A 523 4.12 12.91 15.75
N GLN A 524 4.73 13.37 14.66
CA GLN A 524 5.66 12.61 13.83
C GLN A 524 7.09 13.05 14.16
N GLY A 525 8.01 12.11 14.25
CA GLY A 525 9.40 12.46 14.53
C GLY A 525 10.39 11.50 13.92
N ASN A 526 11.59 12.01 13.66
CA ASN A 526 12.68 11.21 13.14
C ASN A 526 14.04 11.68 13.70
N VAL A 527 14.85 10.73 14.17
CA VAL A 527 16.25 10.91 14.55
C VAL A 527 17.12 10.25 13.50
N VAL A 528 18.06 10.98 12.93
CA VAL A 528 19.07 10.44 12.01
C VAL A 528 20.46 10.65 12.60
N LEU A 529 21.23 9.58 12.76
CA LEU A 529 22.62 9.61 13.15
C LEU A 529 23.49 9.26 11.95
N ARG A 530 24.60 9.96 11.72
CA ARG A 530 25.49 9.72 10.58
C ARG A 530 26.83 9.22 11.04
N PHE A 531 27.41 8.31 10.27
CA PHE A 531 28.59 7.57 10.66
C PHE A 531 29.78 7.83 9.72
N GLY A 532 30.94 7.93 10.32
CA GLY A 532 32.28 7.71 9.78
C GLY A 532 32.62 8.40 8.44
N THR A 533 33.70 7.95 7.89
CA THR A 533 34.27 8.32 6.59
C THR A 533 34.44 7.07 5.73
N VAL A 534 34.82 7.21 4.47
CA VAL A 534 35.12 6.07 3.58
C VAL A 534 36.12 5.12 4.25
N GLN A 535 37.20 5.67 4.88
CA GLN A 535 38.25 4.87 5.51
C GLN A 535 37.73 4.15 6.77
N SER A 536 37.06 4.89 7.68
CA SER A 536 36.64 4.31 8.96
C SER A 536 35.52 3.29 8.81
N LEU A 537 34.71 3.39 7.74
CA LEU A 537 33.63 2.46 7.44
C LEU A 537 34.01 1.31 6.50
N SER A 538 35.26 1.29 6.01
CA SER A 538 35.76 0.25 5.12
C SER A 538 35.63 -1.14 5.78
N GLY A 539 35.04 -2.10 5.10
CA GLY A 539 34.80 -3.46 5.58
C GLY A 539 33.77 -3.60 6.72
N ARG A 540 33.06 -2.52 7.10
CA ARG A 540 32.14 -2.51 8.24
C ARG A 540 30.68 -2.79 7.88
N ARG A 541 30.36 -2.99 6.61
CA ARG A 541 28.98 -3.06 6.09
C ARG A 541 28.09 -4.06 6.87
N VAL A 542 28.56 -5.29 7.04
CA VAL A 542 27.80 -6.36 7.70
C VAL A 542 27.61 -6.07 9.19
N ALA A 543 28.69 -5.71 9.89
CA ALA A 543 28.65 -5.36 11.31
C ALA A 543 27.67 -4.18 11.57
N ALA A 544 27.68 -3.18 10.70
CA ALA A 544 26.79 -2.03 10.77
C ALA A 544 25.32 -2.41 10.54
N GLY A 545 25.05 -3.25 9.53
CA GLY A 545 23.71 -3.74 9.25
C GLY A 545 23.12 -4.55 10.42
N ILE A 546 23.92 -5.41 11.02
CA ILE A 546 23.54 -6.18 12.22
C ILE A 546 23.31 -5.23 13.40
N ALA A 547 24.23 -4.30 13.65
CA ALA A 547 24.07 -3.33 14.73
C ALA A 547 22.75 -2.57 14.60
N GLY A 548 22.42 -2.09 13.39
CA GLY A 548 21.15 -1.43 13.10
C GLY A 548 19.91 -2.31 13.33
N SER A 549 19.97 -3.57 12.88
CA SER A 549 18.85 -4.51 13.03
C SER A 549 18.65 -4.99 14.47
N MET A 550 19.68 -4.92 15.32
CA MET A 550 19.59 -5.27 16.73
C MET A 550 18.95 -4.20 17.61
N LEU A 551 18.84 -2.94 17.15
CA LEU A 551 18.29 -1.83 17.94
C LEU A 551 16.83 -2.07 18.40
N MET A 552 16.06 -2.79 17.61
CA MET A 552 14.67 -3.15 17.94
C MET A 552 14.55 -4.51 18.65
N ARG A 553 15.66 -5.15 19.03
CA ARG A 553 15.68 -6.50 19.62
C ARG A 553 15.98 -6.52 21.10
N GLY A 554 15.74 -5.42 21.78
CA GLY A 554 15.93 -5.26 23.23
C GLY A 554 17.02 -4.25 23.55
N THR A 555 16.93 -3.69 24.75
CA THR A 555 17.89 -2.78 25.34
C THR A 555 18.49 -3.39 26.59
N THR A 556 19.52 -2.76 27.19
CA THR A 556 20.05 -3.19 28.47
C THR A 556 19.07 -3.08 29.65
N GLU A 557 17.96 -2.35 29.43
CA GLU A 557 16.92 -2.11 30.44
C GLU A 557 15.63 -2.91 30.16
N ARG A 558 15.43 -3.34 28.89
CA ARG A 558 14.19 -4.01 28.45
C ARG A 558 14.47 -5.14 27.48
N THR A 559 13.82 -6.26 27.68
CA THR A 559 13.77 -7.31 26.67
C THR A 559 13.00 -6.81 25.43
N ARG A 560 13.14 -7.50 24.30
CA ARG A 560 12.37 -7.20 23.07
C ARG A 560 10.86 -7.16 23.32
N GLN A 561 10.35 -8.09 24.13
CA GLN A 561 8.94 -8.12 24.50
C GLN A 561 8.54 -6.92 25.36
N GLN A 562 9.30 -6.59 26.41
CA GLN A 562 9.02 -5.44 27.27
C GLN A 562 9.09 -4.11 26.49
N MET A 563 9.97 -4.04 25.50
CA MET A 563 10.06 -2.88 24.62
C MET A 563 8.80 -2.74 23.75
N LYS A 564 8.35 -3.86 23.17
CA LYS A 564 7.08 -3.90 22.42
C LYS A 564 5.90 -3.50 23.31
N ASP A 565 5.77 -4.10 24.49
CA ASP A 565 4.71 -3.79 25.45
C ASP A 565 4.69 -2.30 25.86
N THR A 566 5.91 -1.72 25.98
CA THR A 566 6.04 -0.30 26.30
C THR A 566 5.53 0.57 25.15
N LEU A 567 5.90 0.23 23.91
CA LEU A 567 5.41 0.94 22.71
C LEU A 567 3.88 0.85 22.59
N ASP A 568 3.30 -0.32 22.85
CA ASP A 568 1.87 -0.53 22.79
C ASP A 568 1.14 0.28 23.87
N LYS A 569 1.66 0.30 25.12
CA LYS A 569 1.13 1.16 26.20
C LYS A 569 1.20 2.63 25.85
N LEU A 570 2.25 3.07 25.18
CA LEU A 570 2.43 4.44 24.72
C LEU A 570 1.62 4.76 23.46
N LYS A 571 0.96 3.77 22.85
CA LYS A 571 0.30 3.89 21.55
C LYS A 571 1.23 4.54 20.52
N ALA A 572 2.50 4.16 20.57
CA ALA A 572 3.56 4.69 19.73
C ALA A 572 3.96 3.69 18.66
N SER A 573 4.01 4.14 17.42
CA SER A 573 4.66 3.41 16.33
C SER A 573 6.11 3.90 16.25
N VAL A 574 7.07 3.03 16.45
CA VAL A 574 8.50 3.34 16.40
C VAL A 574 9.22 2.34 15.52
N ASN A 575 10.03 2.82 14.61
CA ASN A 575 10.93 2.00 13.79
C ASN A 575 12.34 2.53 13.92
N VAL A 576 13.25 1.66 14.35
CA VAL A 576 14.68 2.00 14.52
C VAL A 576 15.51 1.01 13.74
N GLY A 577 16.41 1.51 12.91
CA GLY A 577 17.30 0.69 12.12
C GLY A 577 18.60 1.42 11.77
N GLY A 578 19.50 0.73 11.09
CA GLY A 578 20.77 1.34 10.69
C GLY A 578 21.39 0.65 9.48
N THR A 579 22.23 1.41 8.80
CA THR A 579 23.08 0.99 7.68
C THR A 579 24.54 1.29 8.04
N VAL A 580 25.45 1.03 7.12
CA VAL A 580 26.85 1.39 7.33
C VAL A 580 27.07 2.90 7.42
N ARG A 581 26.17 3.72 6.85
CA ARG A 581 26.30 5.19 6.79
C ARG A 581 25.51 5.94 7.85
N SER A 582 24.47 5.35 8.38
CA SER A 582 23.54 6.04 9.30
C SER A 582 22.67 5.09 10.09
N ALA A 583 22.17 5.54 11.23
CA ALA A 583 21.00 4.98 11.89
C ALA A 583 19.83 5.96 11.80
N ASN A 584 18.62 5.41 11.79
CA ASN A 584 17.39 6.14 11.69
C ASN A 584 16.38 5.63 12.73
N ALA A 585 15.69 6.55 13.41
CA ALA A 585 14.61 6.22 14.32
C ALA A 585 13.40 7.12 14.03
N SER A 586 12.43 6.58 13.30
CA SER A 586 11.16 7.24 13.00
C SER A 586 10.10 6.82 14.00
N PHE A 587 9.22 7.75 14.37
CA PHE A 587 8.13 7.47 15.28
C PHE A 587 6.91 8.33 15.04
N THR A 588 5.75 7.75 15.37
CA THR A 588 4.46 8.40 15.44
C THR A 588 3.87 8.17 16.82
N VAL A 589 3.41 9.22 17.47
CA VAL A 589 2.90 9.14 18.85
C VAL A 589 1.93 10.28 19.13
N ARG A 590 1.05 10.12 20.14
CA ARG A 590 0.26 11.22 20.66
C ARG A 590 1.08 12.13 21.57
N ARG A 591 0.75 13.40 21.62
CA ARG A 591 1.39 14.43 22.43
C ARG A 591 1.65 14.00 23.87
N GLU A 592 0.67 13.41 24.54
CA GLU A 592 0.76 12.94 25.93
C GLU A 592 1.88 11.93 26.15
N ASN A 593 2.18 11.12 25.12
CA ASN A 593 3.17 10.06 25.16
C ASN A 593 4.47 10.40 24.42
N LEU A 594 4.63 11.64 23.92
CA LEU A 594 5.83 12.06 23.20
C LEU A 594 7.10 11.92 24.05
N ALA A 595 7.06 12.43 25.28
CA ALA A 595 8.24 12.43 26.13
C ALA A 595 8.71 11.01 26.52
N PRO A 596 7.85 10.07 26.98
CA PRO A 596 8.29 8.69 27.22
C PRO A 596 8.70 7.97 25.93
N THR A 597 8.06 8.22 24.78
CA THR A 597 8.46 7.64 23.50
C THR A 597 9.87 8.10 23.08
N LEU A 598 10.16 9.39 23.19
CA LEU A 598 11.48 9.92 22.83
C LEU A 598 12.58 9.39 23.78
N ARG A 599 12.28 9.15 25.07
CA ARG A 599 13.21 8.47 25.98
C ARG A 599 13.46 7.03 25.54
N LEU A 600 12.43 6.31 25.14
CA LEU A 600 12.59 4.93 24.66
C LEU A 600 13.36 4.88 23.34
N VAL A 601 13.14 5.79 22.41
CA VAL A 601 13.94 5.94 21.17
C VAL A 601 15.41 6.19 21.51
N ALA A 602 15.67 7.10 22.44
CA ALA A 602 17.04 7.36 22.90
C ALA A 602 17.67 6.12 23.57
N GLU A 603 16.92 5.36 24.33
CA GLU A 603 17.36 4.10 24.93
C GLU A 603 17.71 3.06 23.88
N MET A 604 16.83 2.85 22.89
CA MET A 604 17.08 1.92 21.77
C MET A 604 18.35 2.28 20.99
N LEU A 605 18.58 3.56 20.73
CA LEU A 605 19.75 4.02 19.99
C LEU A 605 21.05 3.93 20.82
N ARG A 606 20.96 4.17 22.12
CA ARG A 606 22.14 4.30 23.00
C ARG A 606 22.51 3.02 23.73
N LYS A 607 21.54 2.17 24.05
CA LYS A 607 21.69 1.05 24.97
C LYS A 607 21.11 -0.26 24.44
N PRO A 608 21.34 -0.64 23.17
CA PRO A 608 20.89 -1.93 22.68
C PRO A 608 21.52 -3.06 23.47
N ALA A 609 20.74 -4.10 23.77
CA ALA A 609 21.18 -5.25 24.55
C ALA A 609 22.23 -6.11 23.82
N PHE A 610 22.14 -6.20 22.51
CA PHE A 610 22.93 -7.15 21.70
C PHE A 610 22.84 -8.57 22.27
N ASP A 611 21.63 -9.03 22.57
CA ASP A 611 21.38 -10.37 23.08
C ASP A 611 21.79 -11.43 22.05
N ALA A 612 22.49 -12.47 22.53
CA ALA A 612 22.99 -13.51 21.62
C ALA A 612 21.85 -14.36 21.02
N GLY A 613 20.81 -14.62 21.79
CA GLY A 613 19.65 -15.37 21.32
C GLY A 613 18.88 -14.59 20.24
N GLU A 614 18.67 -13.29 20.44
CA GLU A 614 18.04 -12.42 19.45
C GLU A 614 18.91 -12.26 18.19
N PHE A 615 20.25 -12.27 18.33
CA PHE A 615 21.14 -12.25 17.17
C PHE A 615 21.03 -13.52 16.32
N GLU A 616 20.96 -14.71 16.94
CA GLU A 616 20.79 -15.96 16.19
C GLU A 616 19.44 -16.03 15.48
N LYS A 617 18.37 -15.52 16.10
CA LYS A 617 17.06 -15.36 15.43
C LYS A 617 17.18 -14.43 14.23
N LEU A 618 17.82 -13.26 14.41
CA LEU A 618 18.03 -12.31 13.31
C LEU A 618 18.85 -12.93 12.18
N ARG A 619 19.91 -13.67 12.50
CA ARG A 619 20.72 -14.38 11.50
C ARG A 619 19.86 -15.38 10.71
N THR A 620 19.07 -16.16 11.41
CA THR A 620 18.17 -17.15 10.80
C THR A 620 17.15 -16.49 9.86
N GLU A 621 16.50 -15.41 10.31
CA GLU A 621 15.56 -14.63 9.50
C GLU A 621 16.25 -14.03 8.24
N ALA A 622 17.43 -13.44 8.42
CA ALA A 622 18.18 -12.82 7.33
C ALA A 622 18.60 -13.85 6.28
N LEU A 623 19.17 -15.00 6.72
CA LEU A 623 19.56 -16.07 5.81
C LEU A 623 18.37 -16.65 5.04
N ALA A 624 17.24 -16.89 5.71
CA ALA A 624 16.02 -17.37 5.03
C ALA A 624 15.52 -16.39 3.97
N GLY A 625 15.55 -15.09 4.26
CA GLY A 625 15.19 -14.05 3.31
C GLY A 625 16.14 -13.96 2.10
N LEU A 626 17.45 -14.06 2.34
CA LEU A 626 18.45 -14.03 1.28
C LEU A 626 18.41 -15.28 0.40
N GLU A 627 18.25 -16.46 1.01
CA GLU A 627 18.13 -17.73 0.29
C GLU A 627 16.86 -17.76 -0.57
N ALA A 628 15.74 -17.26 -0.09
CA ALA A 628 14.52 -17.11 -0.90
C ALA A 628 14.71 -16.18 -2.10
N GLY A 629 15.57 -15.18 -1.97
CA GLY A 629 15.90 -14.23 -3.04
C GLY A 629 16.72 -14.82 -4.19
N LEU A 630 17.39 -15.97 -4.01
CA LEU A 630 18.28 -16.57 -5.02
C LEU A 630 17.55 -16.94 -6.32
N SER A 631 16.25 -17.17 -6.26
CA SER A 631 15.42 -17.47 -7.42
C SER A 631 14.40 -16.37 -7.74
N ASP A 632 14.46 -15.23 -7.05
CA ASP A 632 13.52 -14.13 -7.27
C ASP A 632 14.02 -13.14 -8.33
N PRO A 633 13.33 -12.99 -9.47
CA PRO A 633 13.79 -12.14 -10.57
C PRO A 633 13.97 -10.67 -10.13
N GLN A 634 13.07 -10.15 -9.31
CA GLN A 634 13.11 -8.76 -8.88
C GLN A 634 14.30 -8.49 -7.95
N GLN A 635 14.52 -9.36 -6.96
CA GLN A 635 15.65 -9.20 -6.04
C GLN A 635 16.99 -9.29 -6.75
N LEU A 636 17.13 -10.22 -7.68
CA LEU A 636 18.35 -10.39 -8.48
C LEU A 636 18.60 -9.17 -9.38
N ALA A 637 17.57 -8.65 -10.04
CA ALA A 637 17.69 -7.46 -10.89
C ALA A 637 18.05 -6.22 -10.06
N VAL A 638 17.46 -6.02 -8.87
CA VAL A 638 17.77 -4.89 -7.97
C VAL A 638 19.21 -5.00 -7.42
N ARG A 639 19.70 -6.21 -7.10
CA ARG A 639 21.10 -6.40 -6.71
C ARG A 639 22.06 -6.04 -7.86
N ALA A 640 21.75 -6.47 -9.07
CA ALA A 640 22.53 -6.12 -10.26
C ALA A 640 22.52 -4.60 -10.51
N LEU A 641 21.37 -3.94 -10.33
CA LEU A 641 21.24 -2.48 -10.39
C LEU A 641 22.19 -1.79 -9.41
N GLY A 642 22.21 -2.22 -8.13
CA GLY A 642 23.09 -1.64 -7.12
C GLY A 642 24.58 -1.75 -7.50
N ARG A 643 24.98 -2.83 -8.14
CA ARG A 643 26.36 -3.05 -8.62
C ARG A 643 26.71 -2.16 -9.81
N VAL A 644 25.76 -1.92 -10.71
CA VAL A 644 25.93 -1.05 -11.88
C VAL A 644 25.96 0.42 -11.46
N SER A 645 25.03 0.83 -10.60
CA SER A 645 24.88 2.24 -10.19
C SER A 645 25.98 2.69 -9.25
N SER A 646 26.54 1.78 -8.45
CA SER A 646 27.59 2.09 -7.48
C SER A 646 28.72 1.05 -7.54
N PRO A 647 29.50 1.03 -8.62
CA PRO A 647 30.60 0.09 -8.78
C PRO A 647 31.73 0.45 -7.83
N ALA A 648 31.72 -0.15 -6.66
CA ALA A 648 32.68 0.03 -5.58
C ALA A 648 33.39 -1.27 -5.24
N ASP A 649 34.61 -1.19 -4.69
CA ASP A 649 35.32 -2.35 -4.20
C ASP A 649 34.63 -2.96 -2.98
N LYS A 650 34.86 -4.26 -2.71
CA LYS A 650 34.17 -5.02 -1.66
C LYS A 650 34.33 -4.39 -0.24
N ALA A 651 35.43 -3.73 0.01
CA ALA A 651 35.66 -3.05 1.28
C ALA A 651 34.96 -1.69 1.40
N HIS A 652 34.55 -1.07 0.28
CA HIS A 652 33.97 0.25 0.27
C HIS A 652 32.56 0.25 0.88
N PRO A 653 32.18 1.26 1.68
CA PRO A 653 30.86 1.30 2.32
C PRO A 653 29.65 1.33 1.35
N LEU A 654 29.87 1.71 0.09
CA LEU A 654 28.83 1.69 -0.96
C LEU A 654 28.80 0.37 -1.75
N TYR A 655 29.60 -0.62 -1.39
CA TYR A 655 29.61 -1.91 -2.09
C TYR A 655 28.22 -2.57 -2.06
N SER A 656 27.74 -2.98 -3.20
CA SER A 656 26.49 -3.75 -3.36
C SER A 656 26.84 -5.23 -3.59
N PRO A 657 26.69 -6.12 -2.59
CA PRO A 657 27.04 -7.53 -2.71
C PRO A 657 26.02 -8.29 -3.55
N THR A 658 26.45 -9.41 -4.10
CA THR A 658 25.54 -10.44 -4.62
C THR A 658 24.83 -11.16 -3.47
N LEU A 659 23.74 -11.87 -3.75
CA LEU A 659 23.06 -12.67 -2.71
C LEU A 659 23.96 -13.77 -2.12
N PRO A 660 24.75 -14.55 -2.91
CA PRO A 660 25.70 -15.49 -2.33
C PRO A 660 26.76 -14.84 -1.44
N GLU A 661 27.26 -13.64 -1.78
CA GLU A 661 28.18 -12.90 -0.91
C GLU A 661 27.50 -12.47 0.38
N ASP A 662 26.28 -11.93 0.34
CA ASP A 662 25.54 -11.57 1.54
C ASP A 662 25.25 -12.79 2.43
N ILE A 663 24.88 -13.93 1.85
CA ILE A 663 24.69 -15.18 2.59
C ILE A 663 26.00 -15.61 3.28
N ALA A 664 27.12 -15.56 2.57
CA ALA A 664 28.43 -15.88 3.16
C ALA A 664 28.81 -14.90 4.28
N ASP A 665 28.60 -13.62 4.05
CA ASP A 665 28.86 -12.55 5.01
C ASP A 665 28.01 -12.72 6.29
N TRP A 666 26.71 -13.03 6.15
CA TRP A 666 25.84 -13.30 7.30
C TRP A 666 26.22 -14.58 8.07
N LYS A 667 26.63 -15.63 7.38
CA LYS A 667 27.14 -16.87 8.01
C LYS A 667 28.41 -16.61 8.82
N ALA A 668 29.30 -15.73 8.34
CA ALA A 668 30.57 -15.38 9.00
C ALA A 668 30.42 -14.27 10.06
N ALA A 669 29.28 -13.58 10.10
CA ALA A 669 29.06 -12.41 10.95
C ALA A 669 29.13 -12.77 12.45
N THR A 670 29.67 -11.85 13.26
CA THR A 670 29.73 -12.00 14.70
C THR A 670 28.99 -10.88 15.42
N LEU A 671 28.35 -11.21 16.53
CA LEU A 671 27.69 -10.22 17.40
C LEU A 671 28.68 -9.19 17.96
N ASP A 672 29.92 -9.62 18.26
CA ASP A 672 30.93 -8.71 18.80
C ASP A 672 31.36 -7.63 17.80
N ALA A 673 31.41 -7.95 16.52
CA ALA A 673 31.64 -6.94 15.47
C ALA A 673 30.54 -5.88 15.43
N ALA A 674 29.29 -6.28 15.60
CA ALA A 674 28.14 -5.36 15.66
C ALA A 674 28.17 -4.50 16.93
N LYS A 675 28.52 -5.09 18.10
CA LYS A 675 28.74 -4.35 19.36
C LYS A 675 29.85 -3.32 19.21
N ALA A 676 30.97 -3.72 18.60
CA ALA A 676 32.12 -2.85 18.37
C ALA A 676 31.73 -1.68 17.44
N PHE A 677 31.00 -1.95 16.36
CA PHE A 677 30.50 -0.90 15.45
C PHE A 677 29.62 0.09 16.19
N HIS A 678 28.61 -0.40 16.95
CA HIS A 678 27.71 0.48 17.71
C HIS A 678 28.52 1.37 18.68
N ARG A 679 29.40 0.80 19.48
CA ARG A 679 30.21 1.55 20.45
C ARG A 679 31.10 2.61 19.79
N GLU A 680 31.62 2.31 18.58
CA GLU A 680 32.57 3.17 17.88
C GLU A 680 31.87 4.31 17.14
N PHE A 681 30.72 4.05 16.51
CA PHE A 681 30.12 4.99 15.55
C PHE A 681 28.84 5.67 16.04
N TYR A 682 28.10 5.08 16.99
CA TYR A 682 26.85 5.68 17.43
C TYR A 682 27.09 6.85 18.38
N GLY A 683 26.54 8.01 18.01
CA GLY A 683 26.60 9.26 18.76
C GLY A 683 25.73 10.32 18.10
N ALA A 684 25.30 11.30 18.87
CA ALA A 684 24.38 12.35 18.40
C ALA A 684 25.10 13.54 17.75
N ASN A 685 26.42 13.64 17.86
CA ASN A 685 27.18 14.79 17.36
C ASN A 685 27.18 14.98 15.84
N ASN A 686 26.76 13.98 15.07
CA ASN A 686 26.53 14.08 13.61
C ASN A 686 25.06 13.79 13.26
N GLY A 687 24.14 14.14 14.17
CA GLY A 687 22.74 13.77 14.06
C GLY A 687 21.80 14.93 13.75
N ASP A 688 20.59 14.57 13.32
CA ASP A 688 19.45 15.44 13.19
C ASP A 688 18.25 14.83 13.91
N LEU A 689 17.47 15.67 14.58
CA LEU A 689 16.14 15.35 15.10
C LEU A 689 15.13 16.31 14.48
N ALA A 690 14.13 15.78 13.82
CA ALA A 690 13.00 16.60 13.35
C ALA A 690 11.69 16.08 13.92
N LEU A 691 10.79 17.00 14.28
CA LEU A 691 9.43 16.71 14.72
C LEU A 691 8.42 17.65 14.04
N VAL A 692 7.26 17.10 13.71
CA VAL A 692 6.09 17.82 13.22
C VAL A 692 4.88 17.35 14.01
N GLY A 693 4.02 18.25 14.46
CA GLY A 693 2.77 17.87 15.10
C GLY A 693 2.46 18.64 16.38
N ASP A 694 1.61 18.07 17.23
CA ASP A 694 1.10 18.72 18.42
C ASP A 694 2.02 18.48 19.64
N PHE A 695 2.92 19.42 19.87
CA PHE A 695 3.84 19.37 21.00
C PHE A 695 4.30 20.78 21.43
N ASP A 696 4.80 20.90 22.65
CA ASP A 696 5.51 22.09 23.10
C ASP A 696 6.97 22.03 22.65
N ALA A 697 7.38 23.01 21.87
CA ALA A 697 8.71 23.02 21.24
C ALA A 697 9.85 23.24 22.25
N ASP A 698 9.65 24.04 23.32
CA ASP A 698 10.70 24.35 24.28
C ASP A 698 10.96 23.18 25.22
N SER A 699 9.91 22.54 25.74
CA SER A 699 10.02 21.33 26.54
C SER A 699 10.60 20.16 25.74
N THR A 700 10.19 20.02 24.45
CA THR A 700 10.73 18.98 23.56
C THR A 700 12.21 19.20 23.25
N ARG A 701 12.62 20.45 23.01
CA ARG A 701 14.03 20.81 22.83
C ARG A 701 14.86 20.51 24.10
N ALA A 702 14.34 20.89 25.26
CA ALA A 702 15.00 20.60 26.55
C ALA A 702 15.14 19.08 26.79
N LEU A 703 14.10 18.31 26.49
CA LEU A 703 14.12 16.86 26.55
C LEU A 703 15.16 16.25 25.59
N ALA A 704 15.18 16.69 24.33
CA ALA A 704 16.15 16.25 23.34
C ALA A 704 17.60 16.54 23.81
N ALA A 705 17.84 17.75 24.38
CA ALA A 705 19.14 18.11 24.96
C ALA A 705 19.54 17.18 26.11
N SER A 706 18.62 16.82 26.98
CA SER A 706 18.89 15.88 28.09
C SER A 706 19.18 14.45 27.62
N LEU A 707 18.54 14.01 26.53
CA LEU A 707 18.66 12.65 26.00
C LEU A 707 19.91 12.46 25.11
N PHE A 708 20.28 13.46 24.33
CA PHE A 708 21.27 13.35 23.27
C PHE A 708 22.48 14.27 23.46
N GLY A 709 22.37 15.35 24.25
CA GLY A 709 23.41 16.39 24.33
C GLY A 709 24.74 15.95 24.96
N ASN A 710 24.77 14.83 25.68
CA ASN A 710 25.97 14.25 26.26
C ASN A 710 26.41 12.93 25.60
N TRP A 711 25.87 12.67 24.40
CA TRP A 711 26.15 11.43 23.68
C TRP A 711 26.86 11.72 22.36
N SER A 712 28.16 11.45 22.32
CA SER A 712 29.00 11.71 21.15
C SER A 712 29.90 10.52 20.84
N THR A 713 30.26 10.39 19.56
CA THR A 713 31.32 9.52 19.11
C THR A 713 32.57 10.34 18.80
N SER A 714 33.75 9.76 18.97
CA SER A 714 35.04 10.35 18.55
C SER A 714 35.30 10.18 17.04
N GLN A 715 34.48 9.36 16.35
CA GLN A 715 34.65 9.13 14.92
C GLN A 715 34.21 10.37 14.13
N ALA A 716 35.10 10.86 13.27
CA ALA A 716 34.76 11.93 12.32
C ALA A 716 33.74 11.43 11.32
N TRP A 717 32.80 12.29 10.99
CA TRP A 717 31.87 12.07 9.91
C TRP A 717 32.26 12.91 8.68
N ALA A 718 32.20 12.28 7.52
CA ALA A 718 32.28 12.99 6.24
C ALA A 718 31.27 12.38 5.26
N LEU A 719 30.77 13.21 4.35
CA LEU A 719 29.97 12.72 3.23
C LEU A 719 30.80 11.70 2.43
N ILE A 720 30.23 10.52 2.21
CA ILE A 720 30.84 9.54 1.31
C ILE A 720 30.56 9.99 -0.11
N PRO A 721 31.59 10.33 -0.90
CA PRO A 721 31.39 10.79 -2.26
C PRO A 721 30.79 9.69 -3.15
N GLU A 722 29.85 10.06 -3.98
CA GLU A 722 29.27 9.26 -5.06
C GLU A 722 29.55 9.95 -6.40
N PRO A 723 30.82 9.98 -6.88
CA PRO A 723 31.15 10.74 -8.07
C PRO A 723 30.51 10.12 -9.30
N PHE A 724 30.14 10.99 -10.26
CA PHE A 724 29.62 10.53 -11.53
C PHE A 724 30.59 9.56 -12.20
N LYS A 725 30.04 8.42 -12.62
CA LYS A 725 30.68 7.45 -13.51
C LYS A 725 29.77 7.19 -14.68
N ALA A 726 30.27 7.46 -15.89
CA ALA A 726 29.51 7.13 -17.11
C ALA A 726 29.26 5.62 -17.16
N THR A 727 28.06 5.25 -17.55
CA THR A 727 27.72 3.87 -17.84
C THR A 727 27.95 3.59 -19.33
N ASP A 728 28.41 2.38 -19.65
CA ASP A 728 28.46 1.89 -21.03
C ASP A 728 27.24 1.02 -21.31
N SER A 729 26.74 1.05 -22.54
CA SER A 729 25.63 0.16 -22.92
C SER A 729 26.02 -1.31 -22.71
N THR A 730 25.43 -1.90 -21.72
CA THR A 730 25.70 -3.27 -21.27
C THR A 730 24.37 -4.00 -21.02
N LEU A 731 24.34 -5.29 -21.32
CA LEU A 731 23.23 -6.16 -21.01
C LEU A 731 23.61 -7.14 -19.91
N VAL A 732 22.92 -7.05 -18.79
CA VAL A 732 22.97 -8.04 -17.70
C VAL A 732 21.72 -8.92 -17.78
N SER A 733 21.90 -10.21 -18.09
CA SER A 733 20.79 -11.18 -18.19
C SER A 733 20.94 -12.25 -17.12
N ILE A 734 19.89 -12.44 -16.33
CA ILE A 734 19.85 -13.38 -15.20
C ILE A 734 18.71 -14.36 -15.46
N GLU A 735 19.02 -15.65 -15.56
CA GLU A 735 18.00 -16.70 -15.69
C GLU A 735 17.43 -17.05 -14.31
N THR A 736 16.11 -17.12 -14.25
CA THR A 736 15.36 -17.57 -13.07
C THR A 736 14.33 -18.61 -13.53
N PRO A 737 14.71 -19.88 -13.58
CA PRO A 737 13.85 -20.93 -14.13
C PRO A 737 12.50 -21.02 -13.41
N ASP A 738 11.46 -21.35 -14.18
CA ASP A 738 10.09 -21.58 -13.71
C ASP A 738 9.42 -20.39 -13.03
N LYS A 739 9.88 -19.16 -13.34
CA LYS A 739 9.23 -17.92 -12.87
C LYS A 739 8.34 -17.33 -13.95
N PRO A 740 7.03 -17.20 -13.71
CA PRO A 740 6.09 -16.69 -14.72
C PRO A 740 6.26 -15.18 -14.99
N ASN A 741 6.92 -14.44 -14.11
CA ASN A 741 7.24 -13.03 -14.31
C ASN A 741 8.74 -12.76 -14.35
N ALA A 742 9.09 -11.75 -15.11
CA ALA A 742 10.43 -11.22 -15.27
C ALA A 742 10.50 -9.75 -14.83
N MET A 743 11.68 -9.31 -14.47
CA MET A 743 12.01 -7.91 -14.19
C MET A 743 12.91 -7.33 -15.27
N PHE A 744 12.55 -6.16 -15.76
CA PHE A 744 13.35 -5.33 -16.66
C PHE A 744 13.75 -4.04 -15.94
N ILE A 745 15.02 -3.65 -16.01
CA ILE A 745 15.53 -2.37 -15.55
C ILE A 745 16.43 -1.79 -16.63
N ALA A 746 16.18 -0.55 -17.01
CA ALA A 746 17.10 0.23 -17.83
C ALA A 746 17.59 1.39 -16.96
N VAL A 747 18.90 1.51 -16.79
CA VAL A 747 19.51 2.56 -15.96
C VAL A 747 20.63 3.27 -16.70
N GLN A 748 20.67 4.58 -16.56
CA GLN A 748 21.73 5.45 -17.07
C GLN A 748 22.21 6.38 -15.95
N ALA A 749 23.53 6.50 -15.79
CA ALA A 749 24.13 7.49 -14.89
C ALA A 749 24.00 8.89 -15.49
N LEU A 750 23.66 9.88 -14.66
CA LEU A 750 23.51 11.28 -15.05
C LEU A 750 24.56 12.15 -14.34
N LYS A 751 25.25 13.01 -15.07
CA LYS A 751 26.12 14.05 -14.50
C LYS A 751 25.27 15.26 -14.13
N LEU A 752 24.44 15.10 -13.09
CA LEU A 752 23.44 16.08 -12.68
C LEU A 752 23.32 16.11 -11.15
N ALA A 753 23.24 17.28 -10.57
CA ALA A 753 22.92 17.52 -9.17
C ALA A 753 21.58 18.25 -9.04
N ASP A 754 20.98 18.25 -7.86
CA ASP A 754 19.71 18.95 -7.60
C ASP A 754 19.82 20.48 -7.64
N GLY A 755 21.03 21.01 -7.50
CA GLY A 755 21.36 22.43 -7.64
C GLY A 755 21.57 22.90 -9.08
N ASP A 756 21.72 22.00 -10.04
CA ASP A 756 22.01 22.34 -11.42
C ASP A 756 20.84 23.05 -12.12
N PRO A 757 21.12 23.96 -13.07
CA PRO A 757 20.09 24.67 -13.83
C PRO A 757 19.10 23.71 -14.55
N ASP A 758 19.59 22.59 -15.05
CA ASP A 758 18.80 21.61 -15.83
C ASP A 758 18.01 20.61 -14.95
N TYR A 759 18.23 20.60 -13.64
CA TYR A 759 17.53 19.66 -12.75
C TYR A 759 16.00 19.75 -12.84
N PRO A 760 15.38 20.96 -12.79
CA PRO A 760 13.91 21.05 -12.90
C PRO A 760 13.38 20.55 -14.26
N ALA A 761 14.14 20.78 -15.33
CA ALA A 761 13.79 20.32 -16.67
C ALA A 761 13.82 18.79 -16.76
N MET A 762 14.87 18.16 -16.21
CA MET A 762 14.98 16.71 -16.16
C MET A 762 13.96 16.06 -15.21
N ALA A 763 13.59 16.74 -14.12
CA ALA A 763 12.53 16.25 -13.22
C ALA A 763 11.19 16.13 -13.97
N LEU A 764 10.77 17.18 -14.69
CA LEU A 764 9.56 17.12 -15.51
C LEU A 764 9.67 16.16 -16.69
N ALA A 765 10.83 16.09 -17.34
CA ALA A 765 11.08 15.14 -18.42
C ALA A 765 10.93 13.68 -17.95
N THR A 766 11.43 13.37 -16.75
CA THR A 766 11.30 12.02 -16.16
C THR A 766 9.84 11.71 -15.82
N GLU A 767 9.10 12.69 -15.29
CA GLU A 767 7.67 12.55 -15.01
C GLU A 767 6.89 12.20 -16.30
N ILE A 768 7.18 12.90 -17.40
CA ILE A 768 6.56 12.64 -18.71
C ILE A 768 6.97 11.27 -19.26
N LEU A 769 8.25 10.89 -19.11
CA LEU A 769 8.76 9.62 -19.62
C LEU A 769 8.10 8.43 -18.93
N GLY A 770 8.03 8.43 -17.58
CA GLY A 770 7.58 7.27 -16.82
C GLY A 770 7.20 7.55 -15.36
N GLY A 771 7.18 8.81 -14.88
CA GLY A 771 6.89 9.13 -13.47
C GLY A 771 5.42 8.94 -13.11
N GLY A 772 4.51 9.20 -14.02
CA GLY A 772 3.08 9.01 -13.81
C GLY A 772 2.67 7.54 -13.86
N PHE A 773 2.11 7.01 -12.76
CA PHE A 773 1.71 5.60 -12.65
C PHE A 773 0.72 5.15 -13.73
N LEU A 774 -0.30 5.95 -14.00
CA LEU A 774 -1.35 5.64 -14.98
C LEU A 774 -1.14 6.34 -16.32
N LYS A 775 -0.41 7.44 -16.36
CA LYS A 775 -0.22 8.27 -17.54
C LYS A 775 1.22 8.77 -17.65
N SER A 776 1.97 8.16 -18.54
CA SER A 776 3.30 8.53 -18.96
C SER A 776 3.61 7.86 -20.27
N ARG A 777 4.63 8.28 -20.99
CA ARG A 777 4.95 7.68 -22.30
C ARG A 777 5.23 6.18 -22.21
N MET A 778 6.00 5.75 -21.20
CA MET A 778 6.28 4.33 -20.98
C MET A 778 5.02 3.55 -20.56
N ALA A 779 4.18 4.12 -19.68
CA ALA A 779 2.92 3.51 -19.30
C ALA A 779 1.97 3.39 -20.50
N ASP A 780 1.82 4.45 -21.28
CA ASP A 780 0.97 4.43 -22.48
C ASP A 780 1.44 3.39 -23.49
N ARG A 781 2.77 3.28 -23.70
CA ARG A 781 3.34 2.35 -24.70
C ARG A 781 3.30 0.92 -24.22
N LEU A 782 3.89 0.63 -23.05
CA LEU A 782 4.16 -0.73 -22.61
C LEU A 782 3.00 -1.36 -21.83
N ARG A 783 2.19 -0.53 -21.15
CA ARG A 783 1.04 -1.00 -20.37
C ARG A 783 -0.27 -0.84 -21.14
N GLN A 784 -0.59 0.39 -21.58
CA GLN A 784 -1.91 0.71 -22.13
C GLN A 784 -2.13 0.19 -23.56
N LYS A 785 -1.13 0.39 -24.44
CA LYS A 785 -1.25 -0.01 -25.87
C LYS A 785 -0.87 -1.45 -26.12
N ASP A 786 0.27 -1.85 -25.58
CA ASP A 786 0.83 -3.15 -25.90
C ASP A 786 0.47 -4.25 -24.89
N GLY A 787 -0.01 -3.89 -23.70
CA GLY A 787 -0.37 -4.82 -22.64
C GLY A 787 0.78 -5.72 -22.16
N LEU A 788 2.02 -5.23 -22.22
CA LEU A 788 3.21 -6.04 -21.96
C LEU A 788 3.62 -6.08 -20.50
N SER A 789 3.20 -5.07 -19.72
CA SER A 789 3.62 -4.89 -18.34
C SER A 789 2.45 -4.44 -17.46
N TYR A 790 2.33 -5.02 -16.28
CA TYR A 790 1.44 -4.50 -15.23
C TYR A 790 1.98 -3.21 -14.61
N GLY A 791 3.27 -3.19 -14.27
CA GLY A 791 3.93 -2.05 -13.64
C GLY A 791 5.13 -1.59 -14.46
N VAL A 792 5.05 -0.37 -14.98
CA VAL A 792 6.17 0.31 -15.64
C VAL A 792 6.30 1.71 -15.09
N GLY A 793 7.54 2.13 -14.86
CA GLY A 793 7.80 3.48 -14.35
C GLY A 793 9.22 3.94 -14.63
N SER A 794 9.42 5.27 -14.63
CA SER A 794 10.74 5.88 -14.68
C SER A 794 10.95 6.79 -13.48
N GLN A 795 12.15 6.78 -12.94
CA GLN A 795 12.54 7.57 -11.77
C GLN A 795 13.90 8.20 -12.01
N MET A 796 14.08 9.41 -11.52
CA MET A 796 15.37 10.07 -11.48
C MET A 796 15.78 10.26 -10.03
N SER A 797 17.01 9.89 -9.72
CA SER A 797 17.67 10.22 -8.44
C SER A 797 18.86 11.15 -8.74
N VAL A 798 19.07 12.13 -7.88
CA VAL A 798 20.24 13.03 -7.96
C VAL A 798 20.80 13.28 -6.57
N SER A 799 22.11 13.41 -6.49
CA SER A 799 22.80 13.77 -5.23
C SER A 799 22.78 15.29 -5.03
N PRO A 800 22.43 15.78 -3.84
CA PRO A 800 22.63 17.21 -3.53
C PRO A 800 24.11 17.60 -3.34
N GLY A 801 24.98 16.63 -3.07
CA GLY A 801 26.41 16.88 -2.75
C GLY A 801 27.37 16.61 -3.90
N ASP A 802 26.99 15.75 -4.84
CA ASP A 802 27.82 15.35 -5.97
C ASP A 802 27.03 15.60 -7.26
N SER A 803 27.71 15.93 -8.36
CA SER A 803 27.09 15.99 -9.69
C SER A 803 26.89 14.57 -10.22
N ALA A 804 26.13 13.77 -9.48
CA ALA A 804 25.87 12.37 -9.81
C ALA A 804 24.38 12.04 -9.57
N GLY A 805 23.78 11.41 -10.56
CA GLY A 805 22.40 10.96 -10.53
C GLY A 805 22.21 9.72 -11.38
N GLY A 806 20.99 9.24 -11.43
CA GLY A 806 20.58 8.12 -12.27
C GLY A 806 19.19 8.31 -12.81
N LEU A 807 18.98 7.97 -14.07
CA LEU A 807 17.68 7.78 -14.67
C LEU A 807 17.42 6.28 -14.79
N LEU A 808 16.38 5.82 -14.17
CA LEU A 808 15.98 4.41 -14.12
C LEU A 808 14.59 4.24 -14.72
N THR A 809 14.41 3.27 -15.60
CA THR A 809 13.11 2.78 -16.03
C THR A 809 12.99 1.30 -15.70
N PHE A 810 11.88 0.89 -15.14
CA PHE A 810 11.63 -0.52 -14.82
C PHE A 810 10.31 -1.01 -15.40
N ALA A 811 10.20 -2.31 -15.60
CA ALA A 811 8.96 -2.99 -15.96
C ALA A 811 8.91 -4.41 -15.40
N ILE A 812 7.73 -4.83 -14.95
CA ILE A 812 7.42 -6.22 -14.57
C ILE A 812 6.60 -6.81 -15.71
N TYR A 813 7.02 -7.96 -16.24
CA TYR A 813 6.44 -8.50 -17.47
C TYR A 813 6.58 -10.02 -17.55
N ALA A 814 5.81 -10.66 -18.42
CA ALA A 814 5.92 -12.09 -18.68
C ALA A 814 7.15 -12.38 -19.58
N PRO A 815 8.00 -13.38 -19.26
CA PRO A 815 9.27 -13.63 -19.95
C PRO A 815 9.18 -13.76 -21.48
N GLN A 816 8.07 -14.31 -21.99
CA GLN A 816 7.80 -14.44 -23.44
C GLN A 816 7.64 -13.09 -24.14
N ASN A 817 7.36 -12.02 -23.42
CA ASN A 817 7.20 -10.67 -23.96
C ASN A 817 8.51 -9.88 -24.04
N LEU A 818 9.65 -10.46 -23.68
CA LEU A 818 10.94 -9.79 -23.57
C LEU A 818 11.28 -8.93 -24.81
N ASP A 819 11.24 -9.53 -26.00
CA ASP A 819 11.67 -8.84 -27.23
C ASP A 819 10.74 -7.66 -27.56
N ARG A 820 9.43 -7.85 -27.37
CA ARG A 820 8.43 -6.81 -27.57
C ARG A 820 8.58 -5.68 -26.56
N LEU A 821 8.84 -5.99 -25.31
CA LEU A 821 9.05 -5.01 -24.24
C LEU A 821 10.31 -4.18 -24.50
N GLN A 822 11.44 -4.84 -24.84
CA GLN A 822 12.69 -4.14 -25.14
C GLN A 822 12.56 -3.26 -26.39
N LEU A 823 11.87 -3.74 -27.42
CA LEU A 823 11.59 -2.96 -28.62
C LEU A 823 10.73 -1.73 -28.27
N GLY A 824 9.62 -1.92 -27.58
CA GLY A 824 8.73 -0.84 -27.17
C GLY A 824 9.42 0.21 -26.28
N PHE A 825 10.26 -0.23 -25.34
CA PHE A 825 11.10 0.67 -24.53
C PHE A 825 12.05 1.51 -25.40
N ARG A 826 12.79 0.88 -26.33
CA ARG A 826 13.74 1.57 -27.22
C ARG A 826 13.03 2.55 -28.16
N GLU A 827 11.98 2.11 -28.82
CA GLU A 827 11.19 2.95 -29.71
C GLU A 827 10.63 4.19 -28.99
N GLU A 828 10.14 4.02 -27.77
CA GLU A 828 9.61 5.12 -26.99
C GLU A 828 10.70 6.07 -26.51
N LEU A 829 11.86 5.56 -26.09
CA LEU A 829 13.01 6.37 -25.73
C LEU A 829 13.56 7.14 -26.95
N ASP A 830 13.68 6.48 -28.11
CA ASP A 830 14.11 7.13 -29.36
C ASP A 830 13.11 8.21 -29.80
N ARG A 831 11.82 7.95 -29.65
CA ARG A 831 10.77 8.94 -29.93
C ARG A 831 10.86 10.13 -28.97
N PHE A 832 11.09 9.87 -27.68
CA PHE A 832 11.27 10.88 -26.67
C PHE A 832 12.46 11.82 -26.99
N LEU A 833 13.56 11.26 -27.50
CA LEU A 833 14.74 12.01 -27.90
C LEU A 833 14.55 12.79 -29.22
N ARG A 834 13.96 12.14 -30.23
CA ARG A 834 13.79 12.70 -31.57
C ARG A 834 12.72 13.78 -31.59
N ASP A 835 11.54 13.48 -31.09
CA ASP A 835 10.37 14.34 -31.20
C ASP A 835 10.31 15.34 -30.03
N GLY A 836 10.98 15.01 -28.94
CA GLY A 836 10.97 15.79 -27.70
C GLY A 836 9.65 15.66 -26.93
N VAL A 837 9.54 16.50 -25.91
CA VAL A 837 8.33 16.69 -25.09
C VAL A 837 7.40 17.66 -25.81
N THR A 838 6.10 17.46 -25.74
CA THR A 838 5.10 18.38 -26.28
C THR A 838 4.74 19.48 -25.27
N ALA A 839 4.16 20.57 -25.74
CA ALA A 839 3.70 21.65 -24.85
C ALA A 839 2.59 21.16 -23.88
N GLU A 840 1.71 20.27 -24.34
CA GLU A 840 0.66 19.69 -23.53
C GLU A 840 1.23 18.77 -22.42
N GLU A 841 2.18 17.90 -22.75
CA GLU A 841 2.86 17.03 -21.77
C GLU A 841 3.60 17.86 -20.73
N LEU A 842 4.30 18.91 -21.15
CA LEU A 842 5.02 19.79 -20.24
C LEU A 842 4.09 20.50 -19.27
N GLU A 843 2.95 21.00 -19.73
CA GLU A 843 2.00 21.71 -18.87
C GLU A 843 1.32 20.77 -17.89
N ALA A 844 0.94 19.58 -18.35
CA ALA A 844 0.38 18.53 -17.49
C ALA A 844 1.38 18.09 -16.41
N ALA A 845 2.62 17.78 -16.78
CA ALA A 845 3.68 17.39 -15.85
C ALA A 845 4.02 18.51 -14.86
N ARG A 846 4.12 19.76 -15.32
CA ARG A 846 4.35 20.92 -14.45
C ARG A 846 3.28 21.05 -13.38
N THR A 847 2.03 21.02 -13.80
CA THR A 847 0.88 21.15 -12.91
C THR A 847 0.82 19.97 -11.91
N GLY A 848 0.98 18.75 -12.39
CA GLY A 848 1.02 17.54 -11.57
C GLY A 848 2.15 17.58 -10.54
N TRP A 849 3.36 17.89 -10.99
CA TRP A 849 4.55 17.96 -10.13
C TRP A 849 4.40 19.02 -9.02
N LEU A 850 3.94 20.23 -9.36
CA LEU A 850 3.72 21.29 -8.37
C LEU A 850 2.66 20.90 -7.33
N ARG A 851 1.59 20.23 -7.75
CA ARG A 851 0.54 19.74 -6.84
C ARG A 851 1.04 18.60 -5.96
N ALA A 852 1.80 17.67 -6.52
CA ALA A 852 2.39 16.57 -5.74
C ALA A 852 3.30 17.11 -4.62
N ARG A 853 4.10 18.15 -4.89
CA ARG A 853 4.92 18.78 -3.83
C ARG A 853 4.08 19.39 -2.72
N GLN A 854 2.95 20.00 -3.04
CA GLN A 854 2.05 20.52 -2.00
C GLN A 854 1.53 19.40 -1.08
N GLN A 855 1.30 18.20 -1.63
CA GLN A 855 0.92 17.04 -0.81
C GLN A 855 2.06 16.58 0.09
N VAL A 856 3.32 16.61 -0.37
CA VAL A 856 4.49 16.32 0.47
C VAL A 856 4.55 17.27 1.67
N TYR A 857 4.34 18.57 1.46
CA TYR A 857 4.31 19.55 2.56
C TYR A 857 3.13 19.38 3.51
N ALA A 858 2.08 18.76 3.03
CA ALA A 858 0.87 18.45 3.74
C ALA A 858 0.96 17.19 4.62
N ASN A 859 1.82 16.26 4.23
CA ASN A 859 2.02 15.00 4.93
C ASN A 859 3.09 15.15 6.00
N ASP A 860 2.71 15.06 7.26
CA ASP A 860 3.60 15.31 8.40
C ASP A 860 4.79 14.35 8.43
N ASN A 861 4.61 13.10 8.03
CA ASN A 861 5.69 12.11 8.01
C ASN A 861 6.72 12.43 6.91
N GLU A 862 6.25 12.80 5.71
CA GLU A 862 7.13 13.22 4.61
C GLU A 862 7.83 14.52 4.96
N LEU A 863 7.12 15.48 5.57
CA LEU A 863 7.63 16.77 5.98
C LEU A 863 8.78 16.63 6.99
N VAL A 864 8.70 15.69 7.94
CA VAL A 864 9.81 15.38 8.86
C VAL A 864 11.08 14.99 8.09
N GLY A 865 10.97 14.14 7.09
CA GLY A 865 12.09 13.74 6.23
C GLY A 865 12.68 14.91 5.45
N GLU A 866 11.81 15.74 4.85
CA GLU A 866 12.22 16.95 4.11
C GLU A 866 12.94 17.96 5.04
N MET A 867 12.45 18.17 6.27
CA MET A 867 13.08 19.04 7.25
C MET A 867 14.52 18.60 7.57
N ILE A 868 14.74 17.30 7.76
CA ILE A 868 16.10 16.73 7.98
C ILE A 868 16.96 16.93 6.73
N GLY A 869 16.42 16.66 5.56
CA GLY A 869 17.12 16.87 4.29
C GLY A 869 17.53 18.32 4.08
N ARG A 870 16.61 19.26 4.29
CA ARG A 870 16.93 20.72 4.18
C ARG A 870 17.97 21.14 5.21
N ARG A 871 17.81 20.70 6.46
CA ARG A 871 18.77 21.01 7.54
C ARG A 871 20.16 20.47 7.26
N ARG A 872 20.24 19.26 6.67
CA ARG A 872 21.53 18.64 6.30
C ARG A 872 22.34 19.50 5.33
N TRP A 873 21.66 20.11 4.35
CA TRP A 873 22.29 20.88 3.29
C TRP A 873 22.24 22.40 3.53
N ASN A 874 21.96 22.85 4.76
CA ASN A 874 21.80 24.26 5.12
C ASN A 874 20.78 24.99 4.22
N ARG A 875 19.71 24.30 3.83
CA ARG A 875 18.62 24.81 3.01
C ARG A 875 17.39 25.05 3.89
N THR A 876 16.49 25.91 3.42
CA THR A 876 15.14 26.06 3.96
C THR A 876 14.11 25.77 2.86
N PHE A 877 12.86 25.59 3.23
CA PHE A 877 11.80 25.40 2.24
C PHE A 877 11.67 26.62 1.33
N THR A 878 11.84 27.83 1.84
CA THR A 878 11.81 29.05 1.04
C THR A 878 13.04 29.16 0.13
N SER A 879 14.24 28.89 0.66
CA SER A 879 15.47 29.10 -0.13
C SER A 879 15.69 28.04 -1.19
N TYR A 880 15.13 26.84 -1.03
CA TYR A 880 15.31 25.74 -1.98
C TYR A 880 14.01 25.36 -2.69
N ASP A 881 12.97 24.99 -1.94
CA ASP A 881 11.75 24.43 -2.53
C ASP A 881 10.96 25.47 -3.30
N LEU A 882 10.73 26.63 -2.71
CA LEU A 882 10.04 27.73 -3.39
C LEU A 882 10.82 28.19 -4.63
N ALA A 883 12.16 28.28 -4.53
CA ALA A 883 13.00 28.62 -5.65
C ALA A 883 12.95 27.55 -6.76
N LEU A 884 12.91 26.27 -6.39
CA LEU A 884 12.77 25.18 -7.34
C LEU A 884 11.40 25.21 -8.03
N GLU A 885 10.33 25.41 -7.27
CA GLU A 885 8.98 25.55 -7.81
C GLU A 885 8.86 26.72 -8.78
N ASP A 886 9.50 27.84 -8.46
CA ASP A 886 9.50 29.01 -9.34
C ASP A 886 10.31 28.80 -10.63
N ARG A 887 11.37 27.98 -10.56
CA ARG A 887 12.09 27.53 -11.75
C ARG A 887 11.20 26.63 -12.61
N VAL A 888 10.54 25.65 -11.99
CA VAL A 888 9.60 24.73 -12.67
C VAL A 888 8.46 25.51 -13.36
N LYS A 889 7.88 26.51 -12.69
CA LYS A 889 6.82 27.36 -13.28
C LYS A 889 7.27 28.11 -14.52
N LYS A 890 8.56 28.48 -14.59
CA LYS A 890 9.14 29.28 -15.69
C LYS A 890 9.74 28.44 -16.81
N LEU A 891 9.89 27.13 -16.64
CA LEU A 891 10.51 26.27 -17.66
C LEU A 891 9.79 26.38 -19.01
N THR A 892 10.56 26.52 -20.04
CA THR A 892 10.09 26.51 -21.43
C THR A 892 10.22 25.11 -22.04
N LEU A 893 9.43 24.86 -23.07
CA LEU A 893 9.51 23.62 -23.85
C LEU A 893 10.91 23.40 -24.45
N ALA A 894 11.55 24.48 -24.87
CA ALA A 894 12.90 24.47 -25.45
C ALA A 894 13.95 24.00 -24.42
N GLU A 895 13.87 24.49 -23.19
CA GLU A 895 14.79 24.14 -22.10
C GLU A 895 14.63 22.65 -21.72
N VAL A 896 13.39 22.17 -21.57
CA VAL A 896 13.14 20.75 -21.25
C VAL A 896 13.68 19.85 -22.37
N ASN A 897 13.39 20.16 -23.62
CA ASN A 897 13.88 19.38 -24.76
C ASN A 897 15.40 19.45 -24.92
N ALA A 898 16.03 20.59 -24.57
CA ALA A 898 17.48 20.72 -24.58
C ALA A 898 18.11 19.84 -23.46
N ALA A 899 17.53 19.83 -22.27
CA ALA A 899 17.98 18.99 -21.16
C ALA A 899 17.84 17.50 -21.49
N VAL A 900 16.72 17.07 -22.04
CA VAL A 900 16.53 15.67 -22.49
C VAL A 900 17.65 15.26 -23.45
N ARG A 901 17.94 16.03 -24.49
CA ARG A 901 18.99 15.72 -25.46
C ARG A 901 20.39 15.76 -24.86
N ARG A 902 20.61 16.53 -23.79
CA ARG A 902 21.92 16.63 -23.12
C ARG A 902 22.18 15.45 -22.21
N TYR A 903 21.18 14.97 -21.48
CA TYR A 903 21.35 14.01 -20.41
C TYR A 903 20.90 12.59 -20.76
N VAL A 904 19.96 12.40 -21.66
CA VAL A 904 19.48 11.07 -22.02
C VAL A 904 20.25 10.56 -23.25
N ASP A 905 20.99 9.46 -23.05
CA ASP A 905 21.76 8.82 -24.11
C ASP A 905 21.54 7.29 -24.08
N PRO A 906 20.83 6.73 -25.04
CA PRO A 906 20.62 5.27 -25.13
C PRO A 906 21.93 4.46 -25.15
N LYS A 907 23.04 5.04 -25.60
CA LYS A 907 24.35 4.38 -25.64
C LYS A 907 24.99 4.24 -24.25
N GLN A 908 24.50 4.95 -23.26
CA GLN A 908 24.94 4.87 -21.87
C GLN A 908 23.95 4.10 -21.00
N THR A 909 22.92 3.48 -21.58
CA THR A 909 21.90 2.77 -20.85
C THR A 909 22.30 1.32 -20.63
N VAL A 910 22.42 0.92 -19.37
CA VAL A 910 22.57 -0.49 -18.99
C VAL A 910 21.19 -1.11 -18.88
N ILE A 911 21.02 -2.25 -19.50
CA ILE A 911 19.79 -3.06 -19.38
C ILE A 911 20.07 -4.25 -18.48
N ILE A 912 19.27 -4.39 -17.44
CA ILE A 912 19.27 -5.54 -16.54
C ILE A 912 17.93 -6.25 -16.72
N ARG A 913 17.97 -7.55 -16.91
CA ARG A 913 16.78 -8.39 -17.02
C ARG A 913 16.96 -9.67 -16.22
N ALA A 914 15.92 -10.08 -15.51
CA ALA A 914 15.89 -11.35 -14.78
C ALA A 914 14.55 -12.04 -15.04
N GLY A 915 14.54 -13.33 -15.39
CA GLY A 915 13.34 -14.08 -15.75
C GLY A 915 13.66 -15.46 -16.34
N ASP A 916 12.63 -16.27 -16.55
CA ASP A 916 12.73 -17.59 -17.21
C ASP A 916 12.68 -17.44 -18.74
N PHE A 917 13.73 -16.93 -19.33
CA PHE A 917 13.80 -16.68 -20.77
C PHE A 917 13.99 -17.95 -21.60
N GLU A 918 14.73 -18.92 -21.07
CA GLU A 918 14.93 -20.21 -21.73
C GLU A 918 13.65 -21.07 -21.70
N GLY A 919 12.93 -21.08 -20.57
CA GLY A 919 11.63 -21.74 -20.46
C GLY A 919 10.58 -21.11 -21.37
N ALA A 920 10.56 -19.78 -21.47
CA ALA A 920 9.67 -19.06 -22.38
C ALA A 920 9.92 -19.40 -23.86
N LYS A 921 11.20 -19.48 -24.28
CA LYS A 921 11.57 -19.91 -25.65
C LYS A 921 11.12 -21.33 -25.94
N LYS A 922 11.32 -22.27 -25.00
CA LYS A 922 10.89 -23.67 -25.15
C LYS A 922 9.37 -23.78 -25.28
N LYS A 923 8.61 -23.03 -24.44
CA LYS A 923 7.14 -22.99 -24.52
C LYS A 923 6.65 -22.41 -25.84
N ALA A 924 7.32 -21.38 -26.38
CA ALA A 924 6.98 -20.80 -27.69
C ALA A 924 7.34 -21.71 -28.88
N ALA A 925 8.29 -22.62 -28.73
CA ALA A 925 8.72 -23.57 -29.76
C ALA A 925 7.88 -24.87 -29.76
N THR A 926 7.03 -25.08 -28.75
CA THR A 926 6.13 -26.23 -28.68
C THR A 926 4.78 -25.82 -29.26
N PRO A 927 4.30 -26.38 -30.38
CA PRO A 927 3.10 -25.96 -31.10
C PRO A 927 1.81 -26.26 -30.31
#